data_bc7e5acec7d9c2d53c708b96ac1bc2ca
#
_entry.id   bc7e5acec7d9c2d53c708b96ac1bc2ca
#
_cell.length_a   1.000
_cell.length_b   1.000
_cell.length_c   1.000
_cell.angle_alpha   90.00
_cell.angle_beta   90.00
_cell.angle_gamma   90.00
#
_symmetry.space_group_name_H-M   'P 1'
#
loop_
_entity.id
_entity.type
_entity.pdbx_description
1 polymer ?
#
loop_
_entity_poly.entity_id
_entity_poly.type
_entity_poly.pdbx_seq_one_letter_code
_entity_poly.pdbx_strand_id
1 'polypeptide(L)'
;MSQLIRRATPVVLLGLAPVACGSKVVLSFSSPDGGGGGSGGAGGASVAPEGGSLPTPEVQRATPASASKIDLLLMIDNSSSMADKQTILAQAVPDLVNRLVNPACIDPNTGKQVGVRNPDGSCSVGELDFNPVKDIHIGIIDSSLGAHGASSVCDDAIDLLRGRTQPHNNDKAHLVARNLMDQPVATFENKGFLNFAGGTASDAQAQIITPFTEMVKGVGQHGCGYEASLESIYRFLNDPDPYDTVTVNPPGSLNGAVLNGTDQTLLQQRKDFLRADSLVAVVLISDENDCSIIDGDQGYFAIVPSSGGRSVIPRGTSACLTNPNDPCCFNCGLVNPPAGCPTPGSDPECAKGPWTKVEDQENLRCWQQKRKYGQDFLYPVKRYIDGFSQTHIVDRHGQLVRNPLYSDLNCATGPCPALRDPGLVFVTGIVGVPWQDIANDPNNLAVGYKTARQLTDENIWDRIIGRPNASPPGNPTDPHMIESIVPRAGLAGPSSAYNADPIHGHEWDPSKDPAAPNADLQYACIFPLNPARECAGATDCDCSSDGASVAAMASPLCQQANGSYSSLQGRAKAYPGIRQLQVLQGLGDQGIIASICPANVSNTDATDYGYRPALAAILAKLRSGLRERCLGITLASADPSGKVACHVIEVFTPSGGSVCDCQSMPGRISAAPALITPEMKEQGTCFCEVRQLDAPELVVCETQATVDPSISSGWCYVDPAQGGVVECPVVERCPREDQRIIRFTNDASKPRPGSVAYLRCEPGTLVANLPPACP
;
A
#
# COMPACT_ATOMS: atom_id res chain seq x y z
N MET A 1 -39.42 -30.00 51.71
CA MET A 1 -39.18 -31.36 52.19
C MET A 1 -37.90 -31.84 51.57
N SER A 2 -36.84 -31.69 52.35
CA SER A 2 -36.10 -32.70 53.13
C SER A 2 -35.15 -33.48 52.21
N GLN A 3 -33.93 -33.34 52.31
CA GLN A 3 -32.74 -33.50 53.17
C GLN A 3 -31.67 -34.21 52.31
N LEU A 4 -30.51 -33.63 52.18
CA LEU A 4 -29.23 -33.94 52.81
C LEU A 4 -28.75 -35.40 52.70
N ILE A 5 -27.58 -35.59 52.12
CA ILE A 5 -26.46 -36.32 52.76
C ILE A 5 -25.12 -35.93 52.10
N ARG A 6 -24.21 -35.46 52.95
CA ARG A 6 -22.77 -35.25 52.71
C ARG A 6 -22.03 -36.60 52.71
N ARG A 7 -21.02 -36.75 51.90
CA ARG A 7 -19.81 -37.51 52.27
C ARG A 7 -18.56 -36.83 51.70
N ALA A 8 -17.69 -36.46 52.59
CA ALA A 8 -16.32 -36.03 52.35
C ALA A 8 -15.36 -37.22 52.48
N THR A 9 -14.27 -37.19 51.73
CA THR A 9 -12.93 -37.70 52.08
C THR A 9 -12.06 -37.84 50.86
N PRO A 10 -10.72 -37.84 50.91
CA PRO A 10 -9.81 -36.80 51.37
C PRO A 10 -8.80 -36.36 50.29
N VAL A 11 -8.17 -35.22 50.56
CA VAL A 11 -7.08 -34.60 49.86
C VAL A 11 -5.81 -35.47 49.91
N VAL A 12 -5.20 -35.70 48.75
CA VAL A 12 -3.76 -36.01 48.64
C VAL A 12 -3.11 -34.82 47.90
N LEU A 13 -2.34 -34.05 48.67
CA LEU A 13 -1.43 -33.06 48.16
C LEU A 13 -0.22 -33.80 47.50
N LEU A 14 -0.03 -33.58 46.23
CA LEU A 14 1.28 -33.73 45.59
C LEU A 14 1.65 -32.38 45.02
N GLY A 15 2.64 -31.77 45.64
CA GLY A 15 3.22 -30.52 45.18
C GLY A 15 3.98 -30.72 43.85
N LEU A 16 3.63 -29.91 42.89
CA LEU A 16 4.46 -29.65 41.73
C LEU A 16 4.72 -28.15 41.67
N ALA A 17 5.99 -27.82 41.72
CA ALA A 17 6.50 -26.48 41.62
C ALA A 17 6.15 -25.84 40.26
N PRO A 18 5.91 -24.52 40.17
CA PRO A 18 5.73 -23.85 38.91
C PRO A 18 7.09 -23.70 38.22
N VAL A 19 7.23 -24.33 37.08
CA VAL A 19 8.31 -24.02 36.13
C VAL A 19 7.90 -22.72 35.41
N ALA A 20 8.53 -21.63 35.84
CA ALA A 20 8.45 -20.37 35.13
C ALA A 20 9.28 -20.46 33.84
N CYS A 21 8.64 -20.61 32.70
CA CYS A 21 9.21 -20.32 31.40
C CYS A 21 8.77 -18.93 30.94
N GLY A 22 9.46 -17.92 31.44
CA GLY A 22 9.37 -16.57 30.91
C GLY A 22 10.57 -16.31 30.01
N SER A 23 10.45 -16.58 28.73
CA SER A 23 11.41 -16.10 27.72
C SER A 23 10.94 -14.76 27.21
N LYS A 24 11.39 -13.67 27.82
CA LYS A 24 11.35 -12.33 27.23
C LYS A 24 12.40 -12.29 26.13
N VAL A 25 11.96 -12.23 24.87
CA VAL A 25 12.80 -11.80 23.77
C VAL A 25 12.76 -10.26 23.76
N VAL A 26 13.82 -9.65 24.28
CA VAL A 26 14.06 -8.20 24.13
C VAL A 26 14.80 -8.00 22.81
N LEU A 27 14.11 -7.51 21.81
CA LEU A 27 14.75 -7.00 20.60
C LEU A 27 15.20 -5.57 20.89
N SER A 28 16.49 -5.39 21.12
CA SER A 28 17.12 -4.07 21.20
C SER A 28 17.50 -3.64 19.78
N PHE A 29 16.81 -2.62 19.26
CA PHE A 29 17.26 -1.89 18.08
C PHE A 29 18.13 -0.72 18.55
N SER A 30 19.42 -0.73 18.20
CA SER A 30 20.30 0.42 18.33
C SER A 30 20.13 1.32 17.10
N SER A 31 19.55 2.51 17.33
CA SER A 31 19.58 3.61 16.37
C SER A 31 20.95 4.31 16.45
N PRO A 32 21.51 4.78 15.35
CA PRO A 32 22.68 5.63 15.40
C PRO A 32 22.23 7.07 15.63
N ASP A 33 22.42 7.57 16.85
CA ASP A 33 22.27 8.99 17.14
C ASP A 33 23.55 9.74 16.78
N GLY A 34 23.37 10.77 16.00
CA GLY A 34 24.39 11.73 15.63
C GLY A 34 24.61 12.80 16.67
N GLY A 35 25.86 12.97 16.99
CA GLY A 35 26.64 14.14 17.19
C GLY A 35 26.24 15.30 18.10
N GLY A 36 27.17 15.66 19.01
CA GLY A 36 27.20 16.95 19.64
C GLY A 36 28.23 17.07 20.75
N GLY A 37 29.34 17.55 20.46
CA GLY A 37 30.50 18.13 21.08
C GLY A 37 30.61 18.40 22.58
N GLY A 38 31.84 18.24 23.09
CA GLY A 38 32.30 18.82 24.35
C GLY A 38 33.64 18.26 24.84
N SER A 39 34.60 19.08 24.81
CA SER A 39 36.04 18.97 25.09
C SER A 39 36.44 18.39 26.45
N GLY A 40 37.63 17.74 26.48
CA GLY A 40 38.61 17.90 27.54
C GLY A 40 39.20 16.64 28.15
N GLY A 41 40.52 16.45 28.02
CA GLY A 41 41.36 15.85 29.07
C GLY A 41 42.13 14.58 28.70
N ALA A 42 43.44 14.73 28.65
CA ALA A 42 44.46 13.76 28.31
C ALA A 42 44.57 12.54 29.24
N GLY A 43 45.02 11.42 28.69
CA GLY A 43 45.52 10.26 29.42
C GLY A 43 45.84 9.11 28.48
N GLY A 44 47.10 8.96 28.09
CA GLY A 44 47.55 7.93 27.17
C GLY A 44 47.59 6.52 27.76
N ALA A 45 47.15 5.57 26.96
CA ALA A 45 47.55 4.17 27.00
C ALA A 45 47.44 3.61 25.59
N SER A 46 48.53 3.14 25.06
CA SER A 46 48.62 2.47 23.78
C SER A 46 47.95 1.11 23.83
N VAL A 47 46.85 0.95 23.10
CA VAL A 47 46.25 -0.35 22.80
C VAL A 47 46.50 -0.61 21.33
N ALA A 48 47.00 -1.84 21.03
CA ALA A 48 47.20 -2.35 19.68
C ALA A 48 45.90 -2.28 18.84
N PRO A 49 45.98 -2.08 17.52
CA PRO A 49 44.80 -2.04 16.68
C PRO A 49 44.13 -3.42 16.64
N GLU A 50 42.99 -3.54 17.25
CA GLU A 50 42.05 -4.64 16.98
C GLU A 50 41.69 -4.58 15.50
N GLY A 51 41.76 -5.77 14.84
CA GLY A 51 41.49 -5.92 13.42
C GLY A 51 40.14 -5.35 13.06
N GLY A 52 40.13 -4.29 12.27
CA GLY A 52 38.91 -3.75 11.67
C GLY A 52 38.22 -4.85 10.88
N SER A 53 36.98 -5.14 11.21
CA SER A 53 36.12 -5.95 10.37
C SER A 53 36.07 -5.30 8.99
N LEU A 54 36.46 -6.05 7.95
CA LEU A 54 36.33 -5.61 6.57
C LEU A 54 34.86 -5.21 6.34
N PRO A 55 34.60 -4.04 5.72
CA PRO A 55 33.24 -3.64 5.41
C PRO A 55 32.57 -4.75 4.58
N THR A 56 31.38 -5.14 4.98
CA THR A 56 30.58 -6.15 4.27
C THR A 56 30.31 -5.68 2.85
N PRO A 57 30.51 -6.53 1.81
CA PRO A 57 30.18 -6.18 0.45
C PRO A 57 28.69 -5.81 0.34
N GLU A 58 28.39 -4.68 -0.28
CA GLU A 58 27.00 -4.27 -0.49
C GLU A 58 26.39 -5.10 -1.61
N VAL A 59 25.24 -5.73 -1.31
CA VAL A 59 24.54 -6.60 -2.26
C VAL A 59 23.28 -5.86 -2.71
N GLN A 60 23.20 -5.57 -4.00
CA GLN A 60 21.97 -5.09 -4.62
C GLN A 60 21.43 -6.14 -5.59
N ARG A 61 20.10 -6.24 -5.68
CA ARG A 61 19.47 -7.09 -6.69
C ARG A 61 19.57 -6.40 -8.05
N ALA A 62 20.35 -6.95 -8.96
CA ALA A 62 20.27 -6.62 -10.37
C ALA A 62 19.11 -7.43 -10.95
N THR A 63 18.03 -6.74 -11.34
CA THR A 63 16.82 -7.44 -11.74
C THR A 63 16.84 -7.90 -13.18
N PRO A 64 16.11 -9.02 -13.46
CA PRO A 64 15.91 -9.54 -14.80
C PRO A 64 15.13 -8.56 -15.69
N ALA A 65 15.14 -8.86 -16.98
CA ALA A 65 14.42 -8.17 -18.04
C ALA A 65 13.00 -7.72 -17.63
N SER A 66 12.57 -6.59 -18.18
CA SER A 66 11.24 -5.99 -18.00
C SER A 66 10.13 -7.02 -17.83
N ALA A 67 9.31 -6.88 -16.80
CA ALA A 67 8.13 -7.72 -16.62
C ALA A 67 7.24 -7.64 -17.86
N SER A 68 6.93 -8.76 -18.46
CA SER A 68 6.00 -8.85 -19.61
C SER A 68 4.56 -9.08 -19.17
N LYS A 69 4.34 -9.31 -17.88
CA LYS A 69 3.07 -9.64 -17.23
C LYS A 69 2.76 -8.65 -16.12
N ILE A 70 1.49 -8.29 -15.99
CA ILE A 70 0.99 -7.43 -14.91
C ILE A 70 -0.13 -8.15 -14.17
N ASP A 71 -0.05 -8.20 -12.84
CA ASP A 71 -1.16 -8.54 -11.95
C ASP A 71 -1.63 -7.24 -11.28
N LEU A 72 -2.79 -6.73 -11.73
CA LEU A 72 -3.40 -5.49 -11.24
C LEU A 72 -4.51 -5.84 -10.27
N LEU A 73 -4.33 -5.54 -8.99
CA LEU A 73 -5.33 -5.72 -7.95
C LEU A 73 -5.90 -4.36 -7.54
N LEU A 74 -7.22 -4.21 -7.66
CA LEU A 74 -7.92 -3.05 -7.13
C LEU A 74 -8.59 -3.43 -5.81
N MET A 75 -8.30 -2.70 -4.75
CA MET A 75 -9.11 -2.68 -3.54
C MET A 75 -10.00 -1.44 -3.61
N ILE A 76 -11.30 -1.65 -3.66
CA ILE A 76 -12.29 -0.59 -3.78
C ILE A 76 -13.15 -0.61 -2.52
N ASP A 77 -13.13 0.50 -1.82
CA ASP A 77 -14.00 0.73 -0.69
C ASP A 77 -15.48 0.63 -1.11
N ASN A 78 -16.26 -0.13 -0.35
CA ASN A 78 -17.68 -0.37 -0.60
C ASN A 78 -18.62 0.34 0.40
N SER A 79 -18.12 1.40 1.05
CA SER A 79 -18.94 2.33 1.84
C SER A 79 -19.92 3.11 0.98
N SER A 80 -20.97 3.64 1.59
CA SER A 80 -22.05 4.36 0.87
C SER A 80 -21.58 5.65 0.20
N SER A 81 -20.59 6.31 0.76
CA SER A 81 -19.99 7.53 0.21
C SER A 81 -19.18 7.31 -1.07
N MET A 82 -18.84 6.06 -1.39
CA MET A 82 -18.04 5.70 -2.56
C MET A 82 -18.80 5.65 -3.89
N ALA A 83 -20.13 5.77 -3.88
CA ALA A 83 -20.98 5.70 -5.09
C ALA A 83 -20.49 6.58 -6.25
N ASP A 84 -20.16 7.82 -5.92
CA ASP A 84 -19.72 8.84 -6.87
C ASP A 84 -18.33 8.51 -7.42
N LYS A 85 -17.43 8.09 -6.52
CA LYS A 85 -16.05 7.74 -6.82
C LYS A 85 -15.95 6.48 -7.68
N GLN A 86 -16.79 5.47 -7.40
CA GLN A 86 -16.86 4.25 -8.21
C GLN A 86 -17.33 4.54 -9.64
N THR A 87 -18.25 5.51 -9.82
CA THR A 87 -18.70 5.95 -11.16
C THR A 87 -17.53 6.59 -11.94
N ILE A 88 -16.76 7.47 -11.32
CA ILE A 88 -15.59 8.10 -11.94
C ILE A 88 -14.49 7.06 -12.22
N LEU A 89 -14.28 6.10 -11.32
CA LEU A 89 -13.33 5.00 -11.50
C LEU A 89 -13.69 4.13 -12.69
N ALA A 90 -14.95 3.73 -12.81
CA ALA A 90 -15.44 2.90 -13.91
C ALA A 90 -15.21 3.56 -15.28
N GLN A 91 -15.16 4.89 -15.33
CA GLN A 91 -14.84 5.64 -16.56
C GLN A 91 -13.32 5.75 -16.79
N ALA A 92 -12.51 5.77 -15.74
CA ALA A 92 -11.08 5.99 -15.81
C ALA A 92 -10.27 4.73 -16.15
N VAL A 93 -10.65 3.56 -15.63
CA VAL A 93 -9.87 2.32 -15.82
C VAL A 93 -9.83 1.83 -17.27
N PRO A 94 -10.86 1.99 -18.11
CA PRO A 94 -10.72 1.71 -19.54
C PRO A 94 -9.54 2.44 -20.19
N ASP A 95 -9.29 3.68 -19.79
CA ASP A 95 -8.13 4.45 -20.28
C ASP A 95 -6.80 3.82 -19.86
N LEU A 96 -6.71 3.31 -18.61
CA LEU A 96 -5.52 2.60 -18.13
C LEU A 96 -5.25 1.34 -18.94
N VAL A 97 -6.26 0.48 -19.08
CA VAL A 97 -6.13 -0.79 -19.82
C VAL A 97 -5.78 -0.51 -21.28
N ASN A 98 -6.48 0.43 -21.92
CA ASN A 98 -6.17 0.80 -23.30
C ASN A 98 -4.72 1.30 -23.47
N ARG A 99 -4.21 2.09 -22.53
CA ARG A 99 -2.82 2.55 -22.56
C ARG A 99 -1.80 1.45 -22.32
N LEU A 100 -2.11 0.47 -21.50
CA LEU A 100 -1.23 -0.71 -21.28
C LEU A 100 -1.15 -1.59 -22.53
N VAL A 101 -2.28 -1.80 -23.22
CA VAL A 101 -2.36 -2.62 -24.43
C VAL A 101 -1.90 -1.85 -25.68
N ASN A 102 -2.20 -0.56 -25.75
CA ASN A 102 -1.86 0.35 -26.83
C ASN A 102 -1.07 1.56 -26.30
N PRO A 103 0.22 1.39 -25.95
CA PRO A 103 1.05 2.48 -25.48
C PRO A 103 1.13 3.60 -26.53
N ALA A 104 1.17 4.83 -26.05
CA ALA A 104 1.26 6.02 -26.90
C ALA A 104 2.61 6.09 -27.61
N CYS A 105 2.64 6.81 -28.73
CA CYS A 105 3.89 7.28 -29.32
C CYS A 105 4.32 8.55 -28.60
N ILE A 106 5.53 8.57 -28.07
CA ILE A 106 6.08 9.69 -27.30
C ILE A 106 7.35 10.22 -27.94
N ASP A 107 7.62 11.49 -27.71
CA ASP A 107 8.95 12.05 -27.91
C ASP A 107 9.86 11.53 -26.78
N PRO A 108 10.95 10.81 -27.10
CA PRO A 108 11.82 10.22 -26.08
C PRO A 108 12.44 11.24 -25.14
N ASN A 109 12.67 12.47 -25.61
CA ASN A 109 13.33 13.52 -24.80
C ASN A 109 12.39 14.23 -23.83
N THR A 110 11.13 14.36 -24.21
CA THR A 110 10.15 15.12 -23.43
C THR A 110 9.10 14.24 -22.74
N GLY A 111 9.02 12.97 -23.12
CA GLY A 111 7.97 12.04 -22.67
C GLY A 111 6.55 12.43 -23.13
N LYS A 112 6.42 13.49 -23.92
CA LYS A 112 5.14 13.97 -24.41
C LYS A 112 4.65 13.10 -25.56
N GLN A 113 3.35 12.87 -25.60
CA GLN A 113 2.73 12.16 -26.71
C GLN A 113 2.91 12.93 -28.02
N VAL A 114 3.44 12.21 -29.04
CA VAL A 114 3.65 12.71 -30.38
C VAL A 114 3.22 11.65 -31.41
N GLY A 115 2.78 12.07 -32.57
CA GLY A 115 2.40 11.15 -33.66
C GLY A 115 1.24 10.19 -33.29
N VAL A 116 1.06 9.21 -34.16
CA VAL A 116 0.05 8.15 -34.02
C VAL A 116 0.69 6.79 -34.27
N ARG A 117 0.11 5.76 -33.72
CA ARG A 117 0.54 4.39 -33.90
C ARG A 117 0.09 3.89 -35.29
N ASN A 118 1.02 3.33 -36.06
CA ASN A 118 0.75 2.71 -37.34
C ASN A 118 0.06 1.34 -37.17
N PRO A 119 -0.61 0.80 -38.21
CA PRO A 119 -1.22 -0.53 -38.15
C PRO A 119 -0.25 -1.68 -37.84
N ASP A 120 1.03 -1.53 -38.18
CA ASP A 120 2.11 -2.48 -37.88
C ASP A 120 2.61 -2.39 -36.42
N GLY A 121 2.08 -1.44 -35.64
CA GLY A 121 2.43 -1.22 -34.25
C GLY A 121 3.60 -0.25 -34.05
N SER A 122 4.25 0.25 -35.12
CA SER A 122 5.29 1.27 -35.01
C SER A 122 4.70 2.67 -34.78
N CYS A 123 5.55 3.63 -34.42
CA CYS A 123 5.15 5.03 -34.32
C CYS A 123 5.40 5.80 -35.63
N SER A 124 4.46 6.66 -36.03
CA SER A 124 4.65 7.57 -37.17
C SER A 124 5.68 8.64 -36.86
N VAL A 125 5.78 9.08 -35.62
CA VAL A 125 6.79 10.01 -35.08
C VAL A 125 7.05 9.60 -33.65
N GLY A 126 8.30 9.70 -33.17
CA GLY A 126 8.70 9.29 -31.82
C GLY A 126 8.83 7.77 -31.67
N GLU A 127 8.79 7.30 -30.45
CA GLU A 127 8.85 5.87 -30.11
C GLU A 127 7.69 5.45 -29.22
N LEU A 128 7.49 4.13 -29.08
CA LEU A 128 6.50 3.62 -28.12
C LEU A 128 6.94 3.95 -26.71
N ASP A 129 5.99 4.40 -25.90
CA ASP A 129 6.20 4.71 -24.50
C ASP A 129 6.79 3.53 -23.72
N PHE A 130 6.33 2.32 -24.01
CA PHE A 130 6.86 1.03 -23.54
C PHE A 130 6.34 -0.09 -24.47
N ASN A 131 6.85 -1.30 -24.29
CA ASN A 131 6.33 -2.44 -25.05
C ASN A 131 4.89 -2.75 -24.63
N PRO A 132 3.95 -2.96 -25.58
CA PRO A 132 2.58 -3.32 -25.27
C PRO A 132 2.52 -4.52 -24.31
N VAL A 133 1.80 -4.37 -23.20
CA VAL A 133 1.57 -5.46 -22.27
C VAL A 133 0.54 -6.40 -22.89
N LYS A 134 0.91 -7.67 -23.01
CA LYS A 134 0.06 -8.68 -23.68
C LYS A 134 -0.49 -9.72 -22.71
N ASP A 135 -0.17 -9.61 -21.43
CA ASP A 135 -0.58 -10.57 -20.41
C ASP A 135 -0.88 -9.82 -19.10
N ILE A 136 -2.17 -9.57 -18.86
CA ILE A 136 -2.66 -8.77 -17.73
C ILE A 136 -3.74 -9.55 -16.99
N HIS A 137 -3.54 -9.78 -15.69
CA HIS A 137 -4.60 -10.18 -14.77
C HIS A 137 -5.17 -8.94 -14.08
N ILE A 138 -6.50 -8.84 -13.94
CA ILE A 138 -7.17 -7.77 -13.19
C ILE A 138 -8.12 -8.40 -12.20
N GLY A 139 -7.87 -8.18 -10.90
CA GLY A 139 -8.72 -8.60 -9.79
C GLY A 139 -9.27 -7.41 -9.02
N ILE A 140 -10.44 -7.56 -8.43
CA ILE A 140 -11.06 -6.57 -7.56
C ILE A 140 -11.38 -7.26 -6.23
N ILE A 141 -11.06 -6.59 -5.11
CA ILE A 141 -11.49 -6.92 -3.75
C ILE A 141 -12.11 -5.66 -3.13
N ASP A 142 -12.82 -5.80 -2.02
CA ASP A 142 -13.39 -4.68 -1.29
C ASP A 142 -12.85 -4.55 0.13
N SER A 143 -13.32 -3.53 0.89
CA SER A 143 -12.87 -3.20 2.23
C SER A 143 -13.58 -3.97 3.35
N SER A 144 -14.56 -4.83 3.05
CA SER A 144 -15.42 -5.47 4.04
C SER A 144 -14.86 -6.79 4.55
N LEU A 145 -14.42 -6.80 5.82
CA LEU A 145 -13.91 -7.99 6.52
C LEU A 145 -14.83 -8.48 7.66
N GLY A 146 -16.08 -8.00 7.69
CA GLY A 146 -17.11 -8.45 8.64
C GLY A 146 -16.96 -7.92 10.05
N ALA A 147 -17.63 -8.58 10.96
CA ALA A 147 -17.80 -8.14 12.36
C ALA A 147 -16.72 -8.63 13.34
N HIS A 148 -15.61 -9.21 12.89
CA HIS A 148 -14.49 -9.70 13.71
C HIS A 148 -14.90 -10.57 14.90
N GLY A 149 -16.04 -11.28 14.78
CA GLY A 149 -16.61 -12.12 15.83
C GLY A 149 -17.65 -11.42 16.73
N ALA A 150 -17.86 -10.11 16.59
CA ALA A 150 -18.98 -9.42 17.24
C ALA A 150 -20.29 -9.71 16.49
N SER A 151 -21.41 -9.76 17.22
CA SER A 151 -22.76 -9.71 16.62
C SER A 151 -23.19 -8.25 16.53
N SER A 152 -23.01 -7.58 15.39
CA SER A 152 -23.26 -6.15 15.33
C SER A 152 -23.43 -5.58 13.92
N VAL A 153 -23.06 -4.32 13.75
CA VAL A 153 -23.29 -3.48 12.56
C VAL A 153 -22.72 -4.02 11.24
N CYS A 154 -21.75 -4.94 11.31
CA CYS A 154 -21.18 -5.58 10.13
C CYS A 154 -21.56 -7.07 10.02
N ASP A 155 -22.70 -7.46 10.62
CA ASP A 155 -23.25 -8.78 10.39
C ASP A 155 -23.67 -8.93 8.92
N ASP A 156 -23.60 -10.18 8.44
CA ASP A 156 -24.03 -10.56 7.10
C ASP A 156 -25.57 -10.47 6.97
N ALA A 157 -26.10 -9.26 7.06
CA ALA A 157 -27.49 -8.99 6.82
C ALA A 157 -27.75 -8.79 5.31
N ILE A 158 -28.86 -9.33 4.82
CA ILE A 158 -29.28 -9.12 3.43
C ILE A 158 -29.66 -7.65 3.25
N ASP A 159 -29.10 -6.97 2.26
CA ASP A 159 -29.47 -5.62 1.88
C ASP A 159 -30.76 -5.62 1.05
N LEU A 160 -31.90 -5.82 1.74
CA LEU A 160 -33.23 -5.85 1.13
C LEU A 160 -33.67 -4.49 0.59
N LEU A 161 -33.11 -3.39 1.08
CA LEU A 161 -33.52 -2.02 0.69
C LEU A 161 -33.12 -1.69 -0.75
N ARG A 162 -32.13 -2.38 -1.31
CA ARG A 162 -31.58 -2.15 -2.65
C ARG A 162 -31.72 -3.32 -3.59
N GLY A 163 -32.49 -4.34 -3.20
CA GLY A 163 -32.78 -5.51 -4.02
C GLY A 163 -31.57 -6.45 -4.19
N ARG A 164 -30.50 -6.27 -3.40
CA ARG A 164 -29.39 -7.24 -3.34
C ARG A 164 -29.85 -8.49 -2.60
N THR A 165 -29.38 -9.62 -3.07
CA THR A 165 -29.80 -10.94 -2.55
C THR A 165 -28.75 -11.53 -1.60
N GLN A 166 -27.55 -10.95 -1.55
CA GLN A 166 -26.44 -11.40 -0.71
C GLN A 166 -25.91 -10.26 0.15
N PRO A 167 -25.48 -10.56 1.37
CA PRO A 167 -24.76 -9.61 2.22
C PRO A 167 -23.34 -9.38 1.68
N HIS A 168 -22.85 -8.16 1.79
CA HIS A 168 -21.48 -7.77 1.38
C HIS A 168 -20.74 -7.04 2.50
N ASN A 169 -21.08 -7.31 3.75
CA ASN A 169 -20.38 -6.82 4.92
C ASN A 169 -19.12 -7.62 5.24
N ASN A 170 -18.95 -8.81 4.65
CA ASN A 170 -17.84 -9.70 4.89
C ASN A 170 -17.49 -10.52 3.63
N ASP A 171 -16.90 -9.84 2.66
CA ASP A 171 -16.40 -10.52 1.45
C ASP A 171 -15.03 -11.20 1.66
N LYS A 172 -14.50 -11.18 2.91
CA LYS A 172 -13.28 -11.90 3.34
C LYS A 172 -12.04 -11.60 2.48
N ALA A 173 -12.01 -10.47 1.79
CA ALA A 173 -11.02 -10.15 0.76
C ALA A 173 -11.01 -11.12 -0.42
N HIS A 174 -12.10 -11.83 -0.70
CA HIS A 174 -12.24 -12.64 -1.91
C HIS A 174 -12.39 -11.75 -3.14
N LEU A 175 -12.05 -12.29 -4.31
CA LEU A 175 -12.24 -11.60 -5.58
C LEU A 175 -13.72 -11.37 -5.88
N VAL A 176 -14.08 -10.12 -6.16
CA VAL A 176 -15.43 -9.68 -6.55
C VAL A 176 -15.65 -10.00 -8.02
N ALA A 177 -16.51 -10.97 -8.31
CA ALA A 177 -16.87 -11.42 -9.66
C ALA A 177 -18.38 -11.33 -9.92
N ARG A 178 -19.00 -10.24 -9.48
CA ARG A 178 -20.43 -9.98 -9.57
C ARG A 178 -20.72 -8.59 -10.13
N ASN A 179 -21.91 -8.40 -10.66
CA ASN A 179 -22.43 -7.08 -11.01
C ASN A 179 -23.26 -6.48 -9.86
N LEU A 180 -23.80 -5.26 -10.05
CA LEU A 180 -24.61 -4.55 -9.04
C LEU A 180 -25.82 -5.35 -8.54
N MET A 181 -26.34 -6.29 -9.32
CA MET A 181 -27.50 -7.12 -8.98
C MET A 181 -27.09 -8.52 -8.49
N ASP A 182 -25.86 -8.70 -8.02
CA ASP A 182 -25.27 -9.97 -7.55
C ASP A 182 -25.26 -11.10 -8.59
N GLN A 183 -25.39 -10.74 -9.88
CA GLN A 183 -25.25 -11.74 -10.93
C GLN A 183 -23.78 -11.95 -11.26
N PRO A 184 -23.36 -13.21 -11.49
CA PRO A 184 -21.98 -13.50 -11.84
C PRO A 184 -21.56 -12.76 -13.12
N VAL A 185 -20.38 -12.13 -13.07
CA VAL A 185 -19.69 -11.58 -14.24
C VAL A 185 -18.75 -12.65 -14.79
N ALA A 186 -18.71 -12.79 -16.09
CA ALA A 186 -17.79 -13.73 -16.73
C ALA A 186 -16.32 -13.34 -16.45
N THR A 187 -15.57 -14.24 -15.84
CA THR A 187 -14.15 -14.07 -15.50
C THR A 187 -13.33 -15.17 -16.16
N PHE A 188 -12.01 -15.00 -16.15
CA PHE A 188 -11.09 -16.00 -16.71
C PHE A 188 -11.28 -17.36 -16.03
N GLU A 189 -11.69 -18.35 -16.78
CA GLU A 189 -11.96 -19.74 -16.30
C GLU A 189 -12.85 -19.79 -15.03
N ASN A 190 -13.69 -18.80 -14.80
CA ASN A 190 -14.50 -18.61 -13.58
C ASN A 190 -13.66 -18.49 -12.29
N LYS A 191 -12.44 -17.94 -12.37
CA LYS A 191 -11.49 -17.81 -11.26
C LYS A 191 -11.59 -16.48 -10.49
N GLY A 192 -12.56 -15.63 -10.84
CA GLY A 192 -12.84 -14.38 -10.13
C GLY A 192 -12.04 -13.17 -10.62
N PHE A 193 -11.14 -13.31 -11.59
CA PHE A 193 -10.37 -12.21 -12.17
C PHE A 193 -10.46 -12.19 -13.71
N LEU A 194 -10.15 -11.07 -14.31
CA LEU A 194 -10.12 -10.90 -15.76
C LEU A 194 -8.69 -11.14 -16.27
N ASN A 195 -8.58 -11.75 -17.45
CA ASN A 195 -7.31 -11.99 -18.12
C ASN A 195 -7.32 -11.45 -19.55
N PHE A 196 -6.28 -10.71 -19.92
CA PHE A 196 -6.00 -10.32 -21.30
C PHE A 196 -4.67 -10.93 -21.73
N ALA A 197 -4.72 -11.90 -22.64
CA ALA A 197 -3.54 -12.62 -23.15
C ALA A 197 -3.14 -12.13 -24.56
N GLY A 198 -3.35 -10.86 -24.86
CA GLY A 198 -3.09 -10.25 -26.16
C GLY A 198 -4.32 -10.26 -27.07
N GLY A 199 -4.30 -9.47 -28.13
CA GLY A 199 -5.40 -9.30 -29.05
C GLY A 199 -5.52 -7.87 -29.59
N THR A 200 -6.65 -7.57 -30.18
CA THR A 200 -7.02 -6.24 -30.70
C THR A 200 -7.60 -5.35 -29.59
N ALA A 201 -7.78 -4.07 -29.85
CA ALA A 201 -8.53 -3.17 -28.96
C ALA A 201 -9.98 -3.62 -28.74
N SER A 202 -10.62 -4.26 -29.74
CA SER A 202 -11.95 -4.84 -29.59
C SER A 202 -11.96 -6.04 -28.65
N ASP A 203 -10.89 -6.86 -28.66
CA ASP A 203 -10.76 -7.99 -27.74
C ASP A 203 -10.56 -7.46 -26.29
N ALA A 204 -9.76 -6.42 -26.10
CA ALA A 204 -9.59 -5.77 -24.80
C ALA A 204 -10.90 -5.17 -24.28
N GLN A 205 -11.71 -4.56 -25.17
CA GLN A 205 -13.04 -4.06 -24.82
C GLN A 205 -13.95 -5.15 -24.29
N ALA A 206 -14.01 -6.29 -24.97
CA ALA A 206 -14.91 -7.39 -24.63
C ALA A 206 -14.43 -8.20 -23.41
N GLN A 207 -13.12 -8.49 -23.33
CA GLN A 207 -12.56 -9.36 -22.30
C GLN A 207 -12.28 -8.65 -20.98
N ILE A 208 -12.01 -7.34 -21.02
CA ILE A 208 -11.58 -6.56 -19.84
C ILE A 208 -12.53 -5.42 -19.54
N ILE A 209 -12.72 -4.47 -20.47
CA ILE A 209 -13.35 -3.17 -20.15
C ILE A 209 -14.81 -3.34 -19.74
N THR A 210 -15.59 -4.10 -20.49
CA THR A 210 -17.01 -4.32 -20.18
C THR A 210 -17.20 -5.08 -18.86
N PRO A 211 -16.60 -6.29 -18.67
CA PRO A 211 -16.77 -7.02 -17.41
C PRO A 211 -16.15 -6.27 -16.22
N PHE A 212 -15.03 -5.55 -16.40
CA PHE A 212 -14.45 -4.72 -15.34
C PHE A 212 -15.43 -3.66 -14.84
N THR A 213 -16.08 -2.93 -15.75
CA THR A 213 -17.09 -1.91 -15.39
C THR A 213 -18.25 -2.51 -14.59
N GLU A 214 -18.67 -3.72 -14.92
CA GLU A 214 -19.71 -4.44 -14.17
C GLU A 214 -19.21 -4.87 -12.79
N MET A 215 -17.98 -5.37 -12.68
CA MET A 215 -17.39 -5.78 -11.40
C MET A 215 -17.16 -4.59 -10.46
N VAL A 216 -16.72 -3.41 -10.96
CA VAL A 216 -16.62 -2.19 -10.15
C VAL A 216 -17.96 -1.80 -9.55
N LYS A 217 -19.03 -1.83 -10.33
CA LYS A 217 -20.39 -1.60 -9.83
C LYS A 217 -20.84 -2.70 -8.86
N GLY A 218 -20.37 -3.92 -9.07
CA GLY A 218 -20.64 -5.10 -8.26
C GLY A 218 -19.97 -5.08 -6.87
N VAL A 219 -18.94 -4.26 -6.66
CA VAL A 219 -18.41 -3.97 -5.32
C VAL A 219 -19.52 -3.44 -4.41
N GLY A 220 -20.40 -2.59 -4.96
CA GLY A 220 -21.56 -2.08 -4.24
C GLY A 220 -21.21 -0.90 -3.34
N GLN A 221 -22.19 -0.51 -2.52
CA GLN A 221 -22.14 0.71 -1.70
C GLN A 221 -22.73 0.46 -0.30
N HIS A 222 -22.65 -0.78 0.17
CA HIS A 222 -23.26 -1.22 1.43
C HIS A 222 -22.41 -2.27 2.12
N GLY A 223 -21.11 -2.00 2.18
CA GLY A 223 -20.16 -2.78 2.95
C GLY A 223 -20.21 -2.46 4.45
N CYS A 224 -19.33 -3.13 5.18
CA CYS A 224 -19.10 -2.84 6.60
C CYS A 224 -18.55 -1.41 6.76
N GLY A 225 -19.18 -0.57 7.58
CA GLY A 225 -18.74 0.78 7.88
C GLY A 225 -17.52 0.87 8.81
N TYR A 226 -16.73 -0.20 8.89
CA TYR A 226 -15.38 -0.25 9.45
C TYR A 226 -14.45 -0.75 8.34
N GLU A 227 -14.13 0.14 7.41
CA GLU A 227 -13.46 -0.13 6.15
C GLU A 227 -12.03 -0.62 6.38
N ALA A 228 -11.79 -1.93 6.22
CA ALA A 228 -10.49 -2.55 6.41
C ALA A 228 -9.66 -2.54 5.12
N SER A 229 -9.44 -1.36 4.55
CA SER A 229 -8.83 -1.18 3.23
C SER A 229 -7.43 -1.79 3.12
N LEU A 230 -6.58 -1.59 4.13
CA LEU A 230 -5.21 -2.12 4.17
C LEU A 230 -5.19 -3.62 4.49
N GLU A 231 -5.99 -4.08 5.45
CA GLU A 231 -6.02 -5.50 5.81
C GLU A 231 -6.63 -6.37 4.72
N SER A 232 -7.61 -5.88 3.95
CA SER A 232 -8.15 -6.61 2.80
C SER A 232 -7.06 -6.91 1.77
N ILE A 233 -6.21 -5.94 1.44
CA ILE A 233 -5.09 -6.14 0.52
C ILE A 233 -4.07 -7.10 1.13
N TYR A 234 -3.69 -6.88 2.40
CA TYR A 234 -2.72 -7.74 3.09
C TYR A 234 -3.22 -9.18 3.16
N ARG A 235 -4.48 -9.37 3.55
CA ARG A 235 -5.11 -10.68 3.62
C ARG A 235 -5.11 -11.39 2.27
N PHE A 236 -5.41 -10.69 1.17
CA PHE A 236 -5.42 -11.30 -0.17
C PHE A 236 -4.02 -11.59 -0.68
N LEU A 237 -3.03 -10.70 -0.53
CA LEU A 237 -1.72 -10.85 -1.16
C LEU A 237 -0.66 -11.50 -0.26
N ASN A 238 -0.68 -11.19 1.05
CA ASN A 238 0.45 -11.43 1.95
C ASN A 238 0.18 -12.49 3.02
N ASP A 239 -1.05 -12.58 3.57
CA ASP A 239 -1.32 -13.46 4.71
C ASP A 239 -1.07 -14.93 4.35
N PRO A 240 -0.08 -15.61 4.96
CA PRO A 240 0.27 -16.99 4.62
C PRO A 240 -0.77 -18.00 5.13
N ASP A 241 -1.56 -17.63 6.14
CA ASP A 241 -2.56 -18.50 6.77
C ASP A 241 -3.82 -17.70 7.14
N PRO A 242 -4.57 -17.19 6.13
CA PRO A 242 -5.80 -16.45 6.38
C PRO A 242 -6.83 -17.34 7.06
N TYR A 243 -7.40 -16.87 8.17
CA TYR A 243 -8.42 -17.63 8.89
C TYR A 243 -9.72 -17.77 8.05
N ASP A 244 -10.47 -18.84 8.29
CA ASP A 244 -11.79 -19.03 7.66
C ASP A 244 -12.90 -18.33 8.45
N THR A 245 -12.92 -18.48 9.79
CA THR A 245 -13.96 -17.89 10.65
C THR A 245 -13.39 -17.30 11.93
N VAL A 246 -14.11 -16.32 12.48
CA VAL A 246 -13.82 -15.72 13.81
C VAL A 246 -14.98 -16.03 14.74
N THR A 247 -14.68 -16.48 15.97
CA THR A 247 -15.70 -16.79 16.99
C THR A 247 -15.34 -16.20 18.33
N VAL A 248 -16.34 -15.69 19.04
CA VAL A 248 -16.23 -15.27 20.46
C VAL A 248 -17.06 -16.23 21.31
N ASN A 249 -16.44 -16.99 22.19
CA ASN A 249 -17.09 -18.00 23.03
C ASN A 249 -16.84 -17.77 24.52
N PRO A 250 -17.91 -17.68 25.36
CA PRO A 250 -19.30 -17.49 24.96
C PRO A 250 -19.54 -16.09 24.40
N PRO A 251 -20.57 -15.87 23.57
CA PRO A 251 -20.92 -14.55 23.07
C PRO A 251 -21.07 -13.54 24.20
N GLY A 252 -20.45 -12.35 24.06
CA GLY A 252 -20.45 -11.31 25.08
C GLY A 252 -19.52 -11.56 26.28
N SER A 253 -18.69 -12.61 26.25
CA SER A 253 -17.64 -12.80 27.25
C SER A 253 -16.48 -11.83 26.99
N LEU A 254 -15.72 -11.52 28.06
CA LEU A 254 -14.46 -10.77 27.94
C LEU A 254 -13.31 -11.65 27.41
N ASN A 255 -13.61 -12.89 27.02
CA ASN A 255 -12.66 -13.76 26.34
C ASN A 255 -12.41 -13.21 24.92
N GLY A 256 -11.20 -13.31 24.44
CA GLY A 256 -10.84 -12.85 23.11
C GLY A 256 -11.59 -13.60 22.00
N ALA A 257 -11.65 -12.99 20.83
CA ALA A 257 -12.07 -13.65 19.61
C ALA A 257 -11.01 -14.67 19.18
N VAL A 258 -11.44 -15.81 18.65
CA VAL A 258 -10.57 -16.92 18.21
C VAL A 258 -10.70 -17.07 16.71
N LEU A 259 -9.54 -17.14 16.03
CA LEU A 259 -9.43 -17.38 14.59
C LEU A 259 -9.44 -18.89 14.34
N ASN A 260 -10.33 -19.37 13.49
CA ASN A 260 -10.50 -20.79 13.20
C ASN A 260 -10.28 -21.10 11.74
N GLY A 261 -9.68 -22.25 11.47
CA GLY A 261 -9.47 -22.79 10.13
C GLY A 261 -8.52 -21.94 9.28
N THR A 262 -8.47 -22.29 8.00
CA THR A 262 -7.72 -21.57 6.95
C THR A 262 -8.64 -21.39 5.73
N ASP A 263 -8.71 -20.19 5.21
CA ASP A 263 -9.54 -19.84 4.05
C ASP A 263 -8.94 -20.37 2.74
N GLN A 264 -9.33 -21.59 2.40
CA GLN A 264 -8.84 -22.28 1.20
C GLN A 264 -9.31 -21.61 -0.09
N THR A 265 -10.46 -20.93 -0.08
CA THR A 265 -10.99 -20.19 -1.25
C THR A 265 -10.08 -19.04 -1.58
N LEU A 266 -9.71 -18.21 -0.59
CA LEU A 266 -8.79 -17.10 -0.76
C LEU A 266 -7.41 -17.58 -1.25
N LEU A 267 -6.86 -18.63 -0.63
CA LEU A 267 -5.58 -19.21 -1.04
C LEU A 267 -5.59 -19.69 -2.49
N GLN A 268 -6.70 -20.30 -2.93
CA GLN A 268 -6.84 -20.75 -4.31
C GLN A 268 -6.98 -19.56 -5.28
N GLN A 269 -7.80 -18.55 -4.95
CA GLN A 269 -7.94 -17.35 -5.76
C GLN A 269 -6.61 -16.60 -5.92
N ARG A 270 -5.86 -16.42 -4.81
CA ARG A 270 -4.52 -15.83 -4.83
C ARG A 270 -3.58 -16.61 -5.74
N LYS A 271 -3.55 -17.95 -5.59
CA LYS A 271 -2.69 -18.83 -6.38
C LYS A 271 -2.98 -18.75 -7.88
N ASP A 272 -4.26 -18.63 -8.26
CA ASP A 272 -4.67 -18.53 -9.66
C ASP A 272 -4.40 -17.13 -10.23
N PHE A 273 -4.54 -16.08 -9.41
CA PHE A 273 -4.37 -14.69 -9.80
C PHE A 273 -2.92 -14.27 -9.90
N LEU A 274 -2.09 -14.60 -8.89
CA LEU A 274 -0.75 -14.06 -8.68
C LEU A 274 0.30 -14.90 -9.39
N ARG A 275 0.96 -14.32 -10.39
CA ARG A 275 2.04 -14.99 -11.14
C ARG A 275 3.41 -14.60 -10.58
N ALA A 276 4.28 -15.58 -10.39
CA ALA A 276 5.58 -15.38 -9.74
C ALA A 276 6.51 -14.40 -10.49
N ASP A 277 6.36 -14.29 -11.81
CA ASP A 277 7.18 -13.48 -12.72
C ASP A 277 6.49 -12.19 -13.21
N SER A 278 5.40 -11.78 -12.57
CA SER A 278 4.67 -10.56 -12.94
C SER A 278 5.11 -9.34 -12.12
N LEU A 279 4.88 -8.17 -12.69
CA LEU A 279 4.78 -6.92 -11.94
C LEU A 279 3.42 -6.91 -11.22
N VAL A 280 3.41 -6.61 -9.92
CA VAL A 280 2.18 -6.45 -9.14
C VAL A 280 1.92 -4.97 -8.93
N ALA A 281 0.77 -4.52 -9.41
CA ALA A 281 0.26 -3.18 -9.16
C ALA A 281 -1.00 -3.27 -8.29
N VAL A 282 -0.95 -2.66 -7.11
CA VAL A 282 -2.09 -2.54 -6.21
C VAL A 282 -2.64 -1.13 -6.31
N VAL A 283 -3.96 -0.99 -6.47
CA VAL A 283 -4.65 0.31 -6.46
C VAL A 283 -5.67 0.29 -5.33
N LEU A 284 -5.38 1.01 -4.27
CA LEU A 284 -6.26 1.23 -3.13
C LEU A 284 -7.09 2.49 -3.37
N ILE A 285 -8.41 2.39 -3.27
CA ILE A 285 -9.34 3.50 -3.51
C ILE A 285 -10.31 3.57 -2.34
N SER A 286 -10.20 4.64 -1.53
CA SER A 286 -11.08 4.90 -0.39
C SER A 286 -11.14 6.39 -0.08
N ASP A 287 -12.33 6.88 0.27
CA ASP A 287 -12.55 8.25 0.73
C ASP A 287 -12.56 8.37 2.26
N GLU A 288 -12.23 7.29 2.96
CA GLU A 288 -12.12 7.22 4.42
C GLU A 288 -10.73 6.79 4.89
N ASN A 289 -10.43 7.05 6.18
CA ASN A 289 -9.21 6.54 6.79
C ASN A 289 -9.36 5.04 7.07
N ASP A 290 -8.25 4.28 6.97
CA ASP A 290 -8.25 2.85 7.20
C ASP A 290 -8.68 2.46 8.61
N CYS A 291 -9.57 1.49 8.70
CA CYS A 291 -10.10 0.91 9.93
C CYS A 291 -9.82 -0.61 10.02
N SER A 292 -8.62 -1.02 9.70
CA SER A 292 -8.17 -2.42 9.76
C SER A 292 -8.03 -2.91 11.20
N ILE A 293 -9.13 -3.40 11.77
CA ILE A 293 -9.20 -3.92 13.14
C ILE A 293 -8.42 -5.24 13.23
N ILE A 294 -7.70 -5.42 14.35
CA ILE A 294 -6.96 -6.65 14.64
C ILE A 294 -7.94 -7.82 14.75
N ASP A 295 -7.74 -8.83 13.94
CA ASP A 295 -8.49 -10.08 14.03
C ASP A 295 -8.05 -10.90 15.25
N GLY A 296 -9.01 -11.45 15.96
CA GLY A 296 -8.73 -12.21 17.16
C GLY A 296 -8.62 -11.36 18.43
N ASP A 297 -8.39 -12.02 19.56
CA ASP A 297 -8.30 -11.42 20.89
C ASP A 297 -9.38 -10.36 21.16
N GLN A 298 -8.99 -9.17 21.58
CA GLN A 298 -9.91 -8.09 21.98
C GLN A 298 -10.24 -7.11 20.84
N GLY A 299 -9.73 -7.32 19.62
CA GLY A 299 -9.97 -6.40 18.49
C GLY A 299 -11.44 -6.14 18.21
N TYR A 300 -12.27 -7.18 18.31
CA TYR A 300 -13.72 -7.09 18.09
C TYR A 300 -14.46 -6.10 19.02
N PHE A 301 -13.86 -5.70 20.16
CA PHE A 301 -14.48 -4.67 21.02
C PHE A 301 -14.67 -3.33 20.29
N ALA A 302 -13.83 -3.03 19.31
CA ALA A 302 -13.94 -1.80 18.53
C ALA A 302 -15.30 -1.68 17.81
N ILE A 303 -15.94 -2.80 17.46
CA ILE A 303 -17.22 -2.82 16.73
C ILE A 303 -18.41 -3.28 17.59
N VAL A 304 -18.22 -3.65 18.86
CA VAL A 304 -19.36 -3.98 19.74
C VAL A 304 -20.20 -2.73 19.99
N PRO A 305 -21.52 -2.75 19.68
CA PRO A 305 -22.37 -1.58 19.90
C PRO A 305 -22.42 -1.14 21.36
N SER A 306 -22.67 0.14 21.58
CA SER A 306 -22.92 0.71 22.90
C SER A 306 -24.16 0.06 23.52
N SER A 307 -24.06 -0.35 24.78
CA SER A 307 -25.16 -0.98 25.53
C SER A 307 -25.62 -0.10 26.66
N GLY A 308 -26.94 0.08 26.84
CA GLY A 308 -27.48 0.95 27.87
C GLY A 308 -26.98 2.40 27.78
N GLY A 309 -26.69 2.89 26.59
CA GLY A 309 -26.18 4.24 26.36
C GLY A 309 -24.70 4.45 26.73
N ARG A 310 -23.95 3.36 26.93
CA ARG A 310 -22.52 3.38 27.29
C ARG A 310 -21.70 2.47 26.40
N SER A 311 -20.47 2.90 26.09
CA SER A 311 -19.48 2.07 25.39
C SER A 311 -19.04 0.89 26.29
N VAL A 312 -18.74 -0.22 25.64
CA VAL A 312 -18.13 -1.40 26.28
C VAL A 312 -16.63 -1.24 26.50
N ILE A 313 -15.99 -0.29 25.79
CA ILE A 313 -14.54 -0.05 25.87
C ILE A 313 -14.27 0.94 27.01
N PRO A 314 -13.42 0.59 28.00
CA PRO A 314 -13.00 1.54 29.03
C PRO A 314 -12.18 2.70 28.47
N ARG A 315 -12.14 3.83 29.18
CA ARG A 315 -11.31 4.98 28.84
C ARG A 315 -9.82 4.66 28.91
N GLY A 316 -9.01 5.44 28.21
CA GLY A 316 -7.58 5.57 28.49
C GLY A 316 -7.33 6.45 29.72
N THR A 317 -6.17 6.31 30.34
CA THR A 317 -5.72 7.20 31.43
C THR A 317 -5.59 8.64 30.96
N SER A 318 -5.54 9.60 31.89
CA SER A 318 -5.34 11.02 31.59
C SER A 318 -4.04 11.32 30.81
N ALA A 319 -3.01 10.50 30.96
CA ALA A 319 -1.77 10.59 30.19
C ALA A 319 -2.02 10.46 28.68
N CYS A 320 -2.97 9.61 28.27
CA CYS A 320 -3.32 9.39 26.87
C CYS A 320 -3.84 10.66 26.16
N LEU A 321 -4.56 11.49 26.87
CA LEU A 321 -5.12 12.74 26.31
C LEU A 321 -4.02 13.71 25.86
N THR A 322 -2.93 13.74 26.62
CA THR A 322 -1.78 14.63 26.37
C THR A 322 -0.82 13.99 25.36
N ASN A 323 -0.43 12.74 25.62
CA ASN A 323 0.51 12.01 24.79
C ASN A 323 0.13 10.52 24.72
N PRO A 324 -0.45 10.07 23.60
CA PRO A 324 -0.80 8.66 23.43
C PRO A 324 0.42 7.71 23.44
N ASN A 325 1.64 8.24 23.25
CA ASN A 325 2.89 7.48 23.34
C ASN A 325 3.53 7.53 24.74
N ASP A 326 2.85 8.12 25.73
CA ASP A 326 3.31 8.12 27.13
C ASP A 326 3.30 6.68 27.71
N PRO A 327 4.35 6.23 28.42
CA PRO A 327 4.36 4.93 29.08
C PRO A 327 3.17 4.68 30.02
N CYS A 328 2.60 5.75 30.58
CA CYS A 328 1.42 5.70 31.45
C CYS A 328 0.09 5.88 30.71
N CYS A 329 0.10 5.94 29.36
CA CYS A 329 -1.09 5.83 28.55
C CYS A 329 -1.49 4.36 28.40
N PHE A 330 -2.50 3.93 29.13
CA PHE A 330 -3.04 2.57 29.09
C PHE A 330 -4.55 2.57 29.38
N ASN A 331 -5.20 1.45 29.12
CA ASN A 331 -6.64 1.28 29.30
C ASN A 331 -7.01 1.20 30.77
N CYS A 332 -8.01 1.97 31.22
CA CYS A 332 -8.49 2.00 32.62
C CYS A 332 -9.02 0.64 33.14
N GLY A 333 -9.33 -0.29 32.27
CA GLY A 333 -9.71 -1.67 32.64
C GLY A 333 -8.53 -2.56 33.02
N LEU A 334 -7.28 -2.07 32.85
CA LEU A 334 -6.08 -2.85 33.15
C LEU A 334 -5.92 -3.00 34.69
N VAL A 335 -5.84 -4.25 35.16
CA VAL A 335 -5.75 -4.55 36.59
C VAL A 335 -4.38 -4.18 37.18
N ASN A 336 -3.32 -4.41 36.37
CA ASN A 336 -1.93 -4.17 36.79
C ASN A 336 -1.33 -3.07 35.88
N PRO A 337 -1.26 -1.81 36.32
CA PRO A 337 -0.68 -0.73 35.55
C PRO A 337 0.82 -0.95 35.32
N PRO A 338 1.41 -0.34 34.28
CA PRO A 338 2.84 -0.34 34.09
C PRO A 338 3.59 0.21 35.31
N ALA A 339 4.81 -0.30 35.56
CA ALA A 339 5.62 0.13 36.70
C ALA A 339 5.87 1.64 36.66
N GLY A 340 5.65 2.31 37.79
CA GLY A 340 5.84 3.76 37.93
C GLY A 340 4.63 4.61 37.51
N CYS A 341 3.56 4.02 36.98
CA CYS A 341 2.36 4.74 36.61
C CYS A 341 1.30 4.73 37.71
N PRO A 342 0.42 5.75 37.79
CA PRO A 342 -0.72 5.79 38.70
C PRO A 342 -1.67 4.61 38.47
N THR A 343 -2.33 4.16 39.51
CA THR A 343 -3.39 3.14 39.37
C THR A 343 -4.62 3.73 38.69
N PRO A 344 -5.42 2.94 37.94
CA PRO A 344 -6.66 3.42 37.35
C PRO A 344 -7.61 4.10 38.33
N GLY A 345 -7.70 3.60 39.59
CA GLY A 345 -8.55 4.20 40.61
C GLY A 345 -8.13 5.58 41.09
N SER A 346 -6.90 6.02 40.84
CA SER A 346 -6.39 7.35 41.17
C SER A 346 -6.32 8.30 39.94
N ASP A 347 -6.61 7.80 38.73
CA ASP A 347 -6.56 8.60 37.53
C ASP A 347 -7.89 9.32 37.27
N PRO A 348 -7.88 10.67 37.01
CA PRO A 348 -9.09 11.45 36.83
C PRO A 348 -9.92 11.08 35.60
N GLU A 349 -9.32 10.56 34.52
CA GLU A 349 -10.09 10.07 33.36
C GLU A 349 -10.76 8.75 33.67
N CYS A 350 -10.06 7.82 34.31
CA CYS A 350 -10.63 6.55 34.74
C CYS A 350 -11.80 6.73 35.73
N ALA A 351 -11.75 7.75 36.59
CA ALA A 351 -12.79 8.07 37.54
C ALA A 351 -14.12 8.51 36.92
N LYS A 352 -14.12 8.97 35.65
CA LYS A 352 -15.35 9.31 34.91
C LYS A 352 -16.21 8.09 34.54
N GLY A 353 -15.67 6.89 34.65
CA GLY A 353 -16.33 5.65 34.25
C GLY A 353 -16.43 5.46 32.74
N PRO A 354 -17.29 4.55 32.25
CA PRO A 354 -17.41 4.24 30.84
C PRO A 354 -17.83 5.46 30.00
N TRP A 355 -17.38 5.52 28.77
CA TRP A 355 -17.82 6.49 27.77
C TRP A 355 -19.34 6.45 27.61
N THR A 356 -19.98 7.61 27.49
CA THR A 356 -21.36 7.70 27.01
C THR A 356 -21.41 7.48 25.50
N LYS A 357 -22.57 7.10 24.94
CA LYS A 357 -22.74 6.93 23.48
C LYS A 357 -22.40 8.22 22.69
N VAL A 358 -22.66 9.40 23.27
CA VAL A 358 -22.34 10.68 22.62
C VAL A 358 -20.83 10.97 22.61
N GLU A 359 -20.12 10.56 23.66
CA GLU A 359 -18.65 10.71 23.74
C GLU A 359 -17.90 9.67 22.90
N ASP A 360 -18.50 8.50 22.67
CA ASP A 360 -17.91 7.38 21.93
C ASP A 360 -18.89 6.93 20.83
N GLN A 361 -19.00 7.75 19.81
CA GLN A 361 -19.78 7.44 18.61
C GLN A 361 -19.17 6.25 17.89
N GLU A 362 -20.00 5.28 17.53
CA GLU A 362 -19.57 4.03 16.90
C GLU A 362 -18.84 4.28 15.58
N ASN A 363 -19.30 5.24 14.79
CA ASN A 363 -18.70 5.66 13.54
C ASN A 363 -17.27 6.22 13.68
N LEU A 364 -16.86 6.65 14.88
CA LEU A 364 -15.54 7.24 15.15
C LEU A 364 -14.63 6.34 16.00
N ARG A 365 -14.94 5.05 16.12
CA ARG A 365 -14.14 4.16 16.97
C ARG A 365 -12.77 3.84 16.40
N CYS A 366 -12.56 3.97 15.12
CA CYS A 366 -11.26 3.82 14.51
C CYS A 366 -10.37 5.07 14.61
N TRP A 367 -10.96 6.20 15.01
CA TRP A 367 -10.26 7.46 15.17
C TRP A 367 -9.65 7.61 16.56
N GLN A 368 -8.37 7.93 16.65
CA GLN A 368 -7.62 8.22 17.88
C GLN A 368 -7.76 7.19 19.01
N GLN A 369 -7.79 5.90 18.67
CA GLN A 369 -8.06 4.82 19.63
C GLN A 369 -7.11 4.85 20.83
N LYS A 370 -5.80 5.00 20.58
CA LYS A 370 -4.81 5.06 21.67
C LYS A 370 -5.08 6.21 22.64
N ARG A 371 -5.48 7.37 22.12
CA ARG A 371 -5.84 8.55 22.92
C ARG A 371 -7.14 8.33 23.71
N LYS A 372 -8.14 7.71 23.07
CA LYS A 372 -9.45 7.46 23.69
C LYS A 372 -9.40 6.30 24.70
N TYR A 373 -8.82 5.19 24.31
CA TYR A 373 -8.93 3.93 25.04
C TYR A 373 -7.62 3.49 25.71
N GLY A 374 -6.50 4.20 25.50
CA GLY A 374 -5.19 3.78 25.98
C GLY A 374 -4.65 2.52 25.29
N GLN A 375 -5.32 2.08 24.23
CA GLN A 375 -5.05 0.86 23.47
C GLN A 375 -5.46 1.08 22.02
N ASP A 376 -4.68 0.54 21.08
CA ASP A 376 -5.07 0.43 19.68
C ASP A 376 -5.67 -0.94 19.39
N PHE A 377 -6.77 -0.93 18.65
CA PHE A 377 -7.42 -2.12 18.12
C PHE A 377 -7.14 -2.30 16.62
N LEU A 378 -6.37 -1.40 16.00
CA LEU A 378 -5.99 -1.46 14.61
C LEU A 378 -4.63 -2.13 14.45
N TYR A 379 -4.46 -2.88 13.36
CA TYR A 379 -3.14 -3.40 13.00
C TYR A 379 -2.14 -2.25 12.82
N PRO A 380 -0.88 -2.40 13.26
CA PRO A 380 0.13 -1.36 13.08
C PRO A 380 0.44 -1.17 11.58
N VAL A 381 0.62 0.08 11.16
CA VAL A 381 0.97 0.46 9.78
C VAL A 381 2.20 -0.32 9.25
N LYS A 382 3.16 -0.61 10.15
CA LYS A 382 4.35 -1.40 9.82
C LYS A 382 4.03 -2.79 9.24
N ARG A 383 2.91 -3.43 9.65
CA ARG A 383 2.47 -4.71 9.09
C ARG A 383 2.35 -4.66 7.57
N TYR A 384 1.78 -3.59 7.06
CA TYR A 384 1.54 -3.40 5.63
C TYR A 384 2.80 -3.01 4.88
N ILE A 385 3.62 -2.14 5.48
CA ILE A 385 4.93 -1.78 4.93
C ILE A 385 5.79 -3.04 4.76
N ASP A 386 5.88 -3.86 5.81
CA ASP A 386 6.63 -5.13 5.77
C ASP A 386 6.03 -6.10 4.74
N GLY A 387 4.69 -6.20 4.68
CA GLY A 387 3.99 -7.04 3.71
C GLY A 387 4.35 -6.71 2.26
N PHE A 388 4.43 -5.43 1.91
CA PHE A 388 4.72 -4.99 0.55
C PHE A 388 6.20 -4.80 0.23
N SER A 389 7.11 -4.89 1.23
CA SER A 389 8.53 -4.66 1.01
C SER A 389 9.44 -5.83 1.39
N GLN A 390 8.97 -6.76 2.26
CA GLN A 390 9.81 -7.84 2.79
C GLN A 390 9.46 -9.19 2.18
N THR A 391 10.50 -9.98 1.89
CA THR A 391 10.34 -11.36 1.38
C THR A 391 9.93 -12.36 2.46
N HIS A 392 10.01 -11.98 3.73
CA HIS A 392 9.55 -12.76 4.89
C HIS A 392 8.70 -11.87 5.79
N ILE A 393 7.64 -12.45 6.33
CA ILE A 393 6.69 -11.78 7.23
C ILE A 393 6.36 -12.69 8.42
N VAL A 394 5.81 -12.10 9.48
CA VAL A 394 5.37 -12.86 10.65
C VAL A 394 3.92 -13.30 10.43
N ASP A 395 3.66 -14.61 10.56
CA ASP A 395 2.32 -15.19 10.47
C ASP A 395 1.49 -14.94 11.75
N ARG A 396 0.22 -15.38 11.74
CA ARG A 396 -0.68 -15.25 12.90
C ARG A 396 -0.25 -16.07 14.11
N HIS A 397 0.72 -16.99 13.98
CA HIS A 397 1.32 -17.79 15.04
C HIS A 397 2.63 -17.21 15.57
N GLY A 398 3.03 -16.02 15.08
CA GLY A 398 4.27 -15.36 15.47
C GLY A 398 5.53 -15.94 14.83
N GLN A 399 5.40 -16.76 13.78
CA GLN A 399 6.53 -17.37 13.09
C GLN A 399 6.93 -16.55 11.86
N LEU A 400 8.24 -16.39 11.65
CA LEU A 400 8.76 -15.74 10.45
C LEU A 400 8.68 -16.74 9.29
N VAL A 401 7.86 -16.43 8.29
CA VAL A 401 7.59 -17.29 7.14
C VAL A 401 7.80 -16.52 5.84
N ARG A 402 7.92 -17.24 4.72
CA ARG A 402 8.00 -16.58 3.40
C ARG A 402 6.72 -15.84 3.09
N ASN A 403 6.87 -14.66 2.53
CA ASN A 403 5.75 -13.83 2.08
C ASN A 403 5.19 -14.39 0.76
N PRO A 404 3.90 -14.76 0.71
CA PRO A 404 3.25 -15.27 -0.49
C PRO A 404 3.41 -14.34 -1.70
N LEU A 405 3.36 -13.02 -1.50
CA LEU A 405 3.51 -12.02 -2.56
C LEU A 405 4.82 -12.19 -3.34
N TYR A 406 5.87 -12.66 -2.69
CA TYR A 406 7.21 -12.83 -3.27
C TYR A 406 7.57 -14.27 -3.58
N SER A 407 6.62 -15.21 -3.47
CA SER A 407 6.85 -16.64 -3.62
C SER A 407 6.20 -17.19 -4.89
N ASP A 408 6.74 -18.29 -5.43
CA ASP A 408 6.04 -19.09 -6.43
C ASP A 408 4.98 -19.96 -5.74
N LEU A 409 3.72 -19.56 -5.83
CA LEU A 409 2.59 -20.28 -5.23
C LEU A 409 2.24 -21.58 -5.97
N ASN A 410 2.84 -21.84 -7.14
CA ASN A 410 2.64 -23.04 -7.95
C ASN A 410 3.72 -24.09 -7.76
N CYS A 411 4.73 -23.84 -6.92
CA CYS A 411 5.75 -24.85 -6.68
C CYS A 411 5.17 -26.07 -5.95
N ALA A 412 5.43 -27.26 -6.47
CA ALA A 412 4.75 -28.49 -6.05
C ALA A 412 5.36 -29.14 -4.80
N THR A 413 6.62 -28.84 -4.45
CA THR A 413 7.33 -29.49 -3.33
C THR A 413 8.43 -28.61 -2.76
N GLY A 414 8.48 -28.51 -1.43
CA GLY A 414 9.53 -27.79 -0.69
C GLY A 414 9.26 -26.30 -0.51
N PRO A 415 10.17 -25.56 0.12
CA PRO A 415 10.04 -24.11 0.24
C PRO A 415 10.14 -23.48 -1.15
N CYS A 416 9.06 -22.84 -1.58
CA CYS A 416 9.01 -22.17 -2.87
C CYS A 416 10.01 -21.01 -2.91
N PRO A 417 10.87 -20.89 -3.93
CA PRO A 417 11.82 -19.78 -4.02
C PRO A 417 11.08 -18.44 -4.11
N ALA A 418 11.66 -17.38 -3.54
CA ALA A 418 11.18 -16.04 -3.81
C ALA A 418 11.63 -15.65 -5.23
N LEU A 419 10.68 -15.41 -6.12
CA LEU A 419 10.96 -15.12 -7.53
C LEU A 419 10.71 -13.66 -7.91
N ARG A 420 9.83 -12.95 -7.16
CA ARG A 420 9.53 -11.55 -7.43
C ARG A 420 10.48 -10.64 -6.68
N ASP A 421 11.04 -9.67 -7.37
CA ASP A 421 11.77 -8.56 -6.78
C ASP A 421 10.80 -7.57 -6.11
N PRO A 422 11.07 -7.08 -4.87
CA PRO A 422 10.26 -6.04 -4.25
C PRO A 422 10.03 -4.81 -5.12
N GLY A 423 10.98 -4.41 -5.93
CA GLY A 423 10.81 -3.33 -6.89
C GLY A 423 9.86 -3.62 -8.06
N LEU A 424 9.28 -4.82 -8.16
CA LEU A 424 8.16 -5.15 -9.06
C LEU A 424 6.79 -5.09 -8.36
N VAL A 425 6.74 -4.58 -7.14
CA VAL A 425 5.50 -4.37 -6.39
C VAL A 425 5.29 -2.88 -6.20
N PHE A 426 4.17 -2.36 -6.69
CA PHE A 426 3.77 -0.95 -6.54
C PHE A 426 2.41 -0.87 -5.87
N VAL A 427 2.29 0.05 -4.92
CA VAL A 427 1.03 0.33 -4.22
C VAL A 427 0.63 1.77 -4.48
N THR A 428 -0.51 1.96 -5.12
CA THR A 428 -1.10 3.27 -5.36
C THR A 428 -2.25 3.50 -4.38
N GLY A 429 -2.24 4.61 -3.66
CA GLY A 429 -3.38 5.08 -2.88
C GLY A 429 -4.06 6.24 -3.59
N ILE A 430 -5.32 6.05 -4.01
CA ILE A 430 -6.23 7.12 -4.41
C ILE A 430 -7.09 7.38 -3.17
N VAL A 431 -6.65 8.34 -2.34
CA VAL A 431 -7.14 8.51 -0.97
C VAL A 431 -7.46 9.96 -0.66
N GLY A 432 -8.06 10.21 0.52
CA GLY A 432 -8.40 11.54 0.98
C GLY A 432 -7.17 12.38 1.30
N VAL A 433 -6.74 13.17 0.34
CA VAL A 433 -5.69 14.19 0.42
C VAL A 433 -5.99 15.30 -0.60
N PRO A 434 -5.83 16.58 -0.26
CA PRO A 434 -5.96 17.66 -1.24
C PRO A 434 -4.99 17.46 -2.41
N TRP A 435 -5.49 17.41 -3.63
CA TRP A 435 -4.62 17.28 -4.80
C TRP A 435 -3.64 18.44 -4.95
N GLN A 436 -3.98 19.62 -4.41
CA GLN A 436 -3.16 20.82 -4.40
C GLN A 436 -1.83 20.62 -3.67
N ASP A 437 -1.81 19.75 -2.65
CA ASP A 437 -0.60 19.46 -1.87
C ASP A 437 0.36 18.51 -2.58
N ILE A 438 -0.18 17.59 -3.39
CA ILE A 438 0.57 16.52 -4.01
C ILE A 438 0.78 16.69 -5.52
N ALA A 439 0.18 17.69 -6.16
CA ALA A 439 0.34 17.97 -7.59
C ALA A 439 1.77 18.44 -7.91
N ASN A 440 2.33 17.98 -9.05
CA ASN A 440 3.58 18.52 -9.59
C ASN A 440 3.42 20.01 -9.96
N ASP A 441 2.29 20.35 -10.56
CA ASP A 441 1.89 21.73 -10.85
C ASP A 441 0.40 21.91 -10.51
N PRO A 442 0.05 22.62 -9.43
CA PRO A 442 -1.34 22.87 -9.07
C PRO A 442 -2.16 23.61 -10.13
N ASN A 443 -1.53 24.26 -11.09
CA ASN A 443 -2.21 24.95 -12.19
C ASN A 443 -2.40 24.05 -13.43
N ASN A 444 -1.75 22.88 -13.45
CA ASN A 444 -1.79 21.95 -14.58
C ASN A 444 -1.68 20.50 -14.09
N LEU A 445 -2.77 19.96 -13.57
CA LEU A 445 -2.79 18.60 -13.02
C LEU A 445 -2.52 17.48 -14.08
N ALA A 446 -2.57 17.83 -15.36
CA ALA A 446 -2.20 16.90 -16.43
C ALA A 446 -0.72 16.43 -16.37
N VAL A 447 0.15 17.17 -15.66
CA VAL A 447 1.53 16.73 -15.40
C VAL A 447 1.64 15.74 -14.22
N GLY A 448 0.50 15.36 -13.61
CA GLY A 448 0.40 14.33 -12.59
C GLY A 448 0.83 14.78 -11.20
N TYR A 449 1.06 13.78 -10.35
CA TYR A 449 1.39 13.92 -8.94
C TYR A 449 2.89 13.75 -8.67
N LYS A 450 3.35 14.30 -7.54
CA LYS A 450 4.71 14.16 -7.05
C LYS A 450 5.04 12.71 -6.72
N THR A 451 6.26 12.30 -7.02
CA THR A 451 6.80 11.02 -6.58
C THR A 451 7.03 11.00 -5.06
N ALA A 452 7.14 9.82 -4.44
CA ALA A 452 7.45 9.69 -3.02
C ALA A 452 8.75 10.43 -2.63
N ARG A 453 9.74 10.42 -3.52
CA ARG A 453 10.99 11.17 -3.34
C ARG A 453 10.77 12.67 -3.33
N GLN A 454 10.05 13.23 -4.30
CA GLN A 454 9.73 14.68 -4.32
C GLN A 454 8.95 15.09 -3.09
N LEU A 455 8.00 14.26 -2.62
CA LEU A 455 7.25 14.51 -1.37
C LEU A 455 8.18 14.55 -0.15
N THR A 456 9.23 13.73 -0.13
CA THR A 456 10.24 13.71 0.93
C THR A 456 11.16 14.93 0.84
N ASP A 457 11.71 15.21 -0.34
CA ASP A 457 12.66 16.30 -0.56
C ASP A 457 12.03 17.68 -0.30
N GLU A 458 10.74 17.82 -0.59
CA GLU A 458 9.95 19.04 -0.36
C GLU A 458 9.25 19.09 1.02
N ASN A 459 9.48 18.10 1.90
CA ASN A 459 8.83 17.95 3.21
C ASN A 459 7.30 17.94 3.18
N ILE A 460 6.70 17.46 2.09
CA ILE A 460 5.24 17.38 1.95
C ILE A 460 4.63 16.37 2.93
N TRP A 461 5.38 15.35 3.33
CA TRP A 461 4.92 14.37 4.31
C TRP A 461 4.54 15.02 5.65
N ASP A 462 5.35 15.94 6.19
CA ASP A 462 5.00 16.69 7.41
C ASP A 462 3.72 17.51 7.21
N ARG A 463 3.44 17.91 5.98
CA ARG A 463 2.25 18.67 5.62
C ARG A 463 0.98 17.80 5.65
N ILE A 464 1.01 16.60 5.08
CA ILE A 464 -0.19 15.78 4.87
C ILE A 464 -0.42 14.70 5.93
N ILE A 465 0.61 14.21 6.63
CA ILE A 465 0.47 13.21 7.70
C ILE A 465 1.02 13.66 9.05
N GLY A 466 1.77 14.77 9.10
CA GLY A 466 2.42 15.23 10.32
C GLY A 466 3.56 14.31 10.77
N ARG A 467 3.75 14.24 12.10
CA ARG A 467 4.81 13.42 12.74
C ARG A 467 4.20 12.41 13.71
N PRO A 468 3.55 11.35 13.22
CA PRO A 468 2.81 10.42 14.08
C PRO A 468 3.69 9.68 15.08
N ASN A 469 4.97 9.45 14.76
CA ASN A 469 5.93 8.74 15.60
C ASN A 469 6.66 9.64 16.61
N ALA A 470 6.41 10.95 16.61
CA ALA A 470 6.97 11.85 17.61
C ALA A 470 6.30 11.65 18.99
N SER A 471 6.93 12.13 20.05
CA SER A 471 6.38 12.09 21.40
C SER A 471 6.34 13.49 22.01
N PRO A 472 5.16 14.13 22.10
CA PRO A 472 3.87 13.71 21.57
C PRO A 472 3.81 13.73 20.04
N PRO A 473 2.88 12.99 19.42
CA PRO A 473 2.65 13.02 17.97
C PRO A 473 2.31 14.43 17.48
N GLY A 474 2.93 14.83 16.36
CA GLY A 474 2.65 16.11 15.70
C GLY A 474 1.57 15.97 14.64
N ASN A 475 0.61 16.90 14.62
CA ASN A 475 -0.43 16.95 13.60
C ASN A 475 0.14 17.32 12.22
N PRO A 476 -0.58 17.02 11.14
CA PRO A 476 -0.32 17.60 9.82
C PRO A 476 -0.24 19.14 9.90
N THR A 477 0.65 19.74 9.12
CA THR A 477 0.75 21.20 9.08
C THR A 477 -0.26 21.83 8.10
N ASP A 478 -0.82 21.04 7.18
CA ASP A 478 -2.03 21.43 6.46
C ASP A 478 -3.25 21.18 7.36
N PRO A 479 -4.01 22.22 7.72
CA PRO A 479 -5.19 22.05 8.55
C PRO A 479 -6.27 21.17 7.92
N HIS A 480 -6.36 21.07 6.58
CA HIS A 480 -7.31 20.16 5.90
C HIS A 480 -7.06 18.68 6.21
N MET A 481 -5.84 18.31 6.57
CA MET A 481 -5.44 16.95 6.90
C MET A 481 -5.53 16.62 8.40
N ILE A 482 -5.93 17.57 9.24
CA ILE A 482 -6.15 17.34 10.67
C ILE A 482 -7.51 16.66 10.86
N GLU A 483 -7.53 15.43 11.33
CA GLU A 483 -8.76 14.73 11.72
C GLU A 483 -9.39 15.44 12.94
N SER A 484 -10.62 15.92 12.81
CA SER A 484 -11.30 16.71 13.85
C SER A 484 -12.82 16.55 13.79
N ILE A 485 -13.46 16.43 14.96
CA ILE A 485 -14.92 16.49 15.10
C ILE A 485 -15.45 17.92 15.29
N VAL A 486 -14.56 18.91 15.33
CA VAL A 486 -14.91 20.32 15.50
C VAL A 486 -14.27 21.14 14.38
N PRO A 487 -14.81 22.33 14.06
CA PRO A 487 -14.21 23.22 13.08
C PRO A 487 -12.74 23.52 13.39
N ARG A 488 -11.89 23.39 12.38
CA ARG A 488 -10.43 23.54 12.49
C ARG A 488 -10.02 25.01 12.42
N ALA A 489 -9.02 25.38 13.20
CA ALA A 489 -8.51 26.74 13.22
C ALA A 489 -7.76 27.07 11.91
N GLY A 490 -7.95 28.28 11.41
CA GLY A 490 -7.30 28.78 10.20
C GLY A 490 -8.03 28.49 8.90
N LEU A 491 -9.13 27.75 8.93
CA LEU A 491 -10.01 27.47 7.79
C LEU A 491 -11.29 28.31 7.83
N ALA A 492 -12.00 28.39 6.69
CA ALA A 492 -13.29 29.02 6.62
C ALA A 492 -14.30 28.31 7.55
N GLY A 493 -14.87 29.00 8.51
CA GLY A 493 -15.77 28.44 9.53
C GLY A 493 -17.14 28.01 8.98
N PRO A 494 -17.95 27.31 9.81
CA PRO A 494 -19.34 26.98 9.46
C PRO A 494 -20.15 28.19 9.03
N SER A 495 -21.07 28.03 8.09
CA SER A 495 -21.89 29.09 7.52
C SER A 495 -21.11 30.16 6.72
N SER A 496 -19.90 29.89 6.33
CA SER A 496 -19.16 30.69 5.35
C SER A 496 -19.82 30.65 3.97
N ALA A 497 -19.43 31.56 3.10
CA ALA A 497 -19.96 31.65 1.74
C ALA A 497 -19.62 30.35 0.96
N TYR A 498 -20.46 30.03 -0.02
CA TYR A 498 -20.21 28.95 -0.97
C TYR A 498 -18.80 29.07 -1.59
N ASN A 499 -18.02 28.02 -1.54
CA ASN A 499 -16.61 28.01 -1.98
C ASN A 499 -15.68 29.02 -1.26
N ALA A 500 -15.96 29.36 0.01
CA ALA A 500 -15.06 30.19 0.80
C ALA A 500 -13.66 29.60 0.91
N ASP A 501 -13.58 28.26 0.85
CA ASP A 501 -12.35 27.49 0.72
C ASP A 501 -12.41 26.62 -0.56
N PRO A 502 -11.43 26.74 -1.48
CA PRO A 502 -11.45 26.01 -2.74
C PRO A 502 -11.19 24.51 -2.59
N ILE A 503 -10.68 24.04 -1.44
CA ILE A 503 -10.32 22.64 -1.18
C ILE A 503 -11.50 21.87 -0.60
N HIS A 504 -12.13 22.39 0.48
CA HIS A 504 -13.20 21.69 1.18
C HIS A 504 -14.48 22.53 1.37
N GLY A 505 -14.59 23.68 0.72
CA GLY A 505 -15.75 24.57 0.80
C GLY A 505 -15.71 25.45 2.05
N HIS A 506 -15.91 24.89 3.20
CA HIS A 506 -15.76 25.46 4.55
C HIS A 506 -15.93 24.35 5.60
N GLU A 507 -15.55 24.62 6.83
CA GLU A 507 -15.83 23.74 7.97
C GLU A 507 -17.34 23.60 8.21
N TRP A 508 -17.74 22.55 8.88
CA TRP A 508 -19.13 22.31 9.27
C TRP A 508 -19.22 21.92 10.76
N ASP A 509 -20.41 21.81 11.31
CA ASP A 509 -20.63 21.57 12.74
C ASP A 509 -21.36 20.22 12.97
N PRO A 510 -20.62 19.09 13.07
CA PRO A 510 -21.20 17.78 13.33
C PRO A 510 -21.96 17.70 14.66
N SER A 511 -21.71 18.62 15.62
CA SER A 511 -22.40 18.65 16.90
C SER A 511 -23.88 18.99 16.77
N LYS A 512 -24.28 19.55 15.64
CA LYS A 512 -25.67 19.93 15.33
C LYS A 512 -26.49 18.84 14.66
N ASP A 513 -25.88 17.68 14.40
CA ASP A 513 -26.65 16.54 13.92
C ASP A 513 -27.62 16.08 15.02
N PRO A 514 -28.95 16.16 14.79
CA PRO A 514 -29.91 15.78 15.80
C PRO A 514 -29.99 14.27 16.06
N ALA A 515 -29.57 13.45 15.11
CA ALA A 515 -29.59 12.00 15.18
C ALA A 515 -28.33 11.42 15.81
N ALA A 516 -27.18 12.01 15.48
CA ALA A 516 -25.86 11.49 15.87
C ALA A 516 -24.85 12.65 16.08
N PRO A 517 -25.01 13.47 17.15
CA PRO A 517 -24.12 14.59 17.39
C PRO A 517 -22.65 14.13 17.56
N ASN A 518 -21.73 14.84 16.90
CA ASN A 518 -20.29 14.52 16.88
C ASN A 518 -19.94 13.12 16.33
N ALA A 519 -20.75 12.58 15.44
CA ALA A 519 -20.51 11.25 14.88
C ALA A 519 -19.65 11.27 13.61
N ASP A 520 -19.11 12.44 13.22
CA ASP A 520 -18.42 12.60 11.95
C ASP A 520 -17.21 13.54 12.05
N LEU A 521 -16.29 13.44 11.08
CA LEU A 521 -15.08 14.22 10.98
C LEU A 521 -15.21 15.37 9.96
N GLN A 522 -14.31 16.34 10.04
CA GLN A 522 -14.14 17.37 9.02
C GLN A 522 -13.49 16.77 7.75
N TYR A 523 -13.90 17.25 6.58
CA TYR A 523 -13.43 16.74 5.29
C TYR A 523 -12.00 17.23 4.97
N ALA A 524 -11.19 16.37 4.35
CA ALA A 524 -9.91 16.79 3.77
C ALA A 524 -10.10 17.57 2.48
N CYS A 525 -11.02 17.11 1.64
CA CYS A 525 -11.34 17.75 0.38
C CYS A 525 -12.77 17.40 -0.05
N ILE A 526 -13.34 18.22 -0.94
CA ILE A 526 -14.61 17.97 -1.62
C ILE A 526 -14.47 18.22 -3.11
N PHE A 527 -15.38 17.67 -3.90
CA PHE A 527 -15.45 17.93 -5.34
C PHE A 527 -16.92 17.98 -5.81
N PRO A 528 -17.23 18.72 -6.90
CA PRO A 528 -18.59 18.85 -7.38
C PRO A 528 -19.13 17.53 -7.96
N LEU A 529 -20.40 17.26 -7.70
CA LEU A 529 -21.15 16.18 -8.36
C LEU A 529 -21.79 16.70 -9.66
N ASN A 530 -21.74 15.91 -10.71
CA ASN A 530 -22.37 16.22 -11.99
C ASN A 530 -23.07 14.98 -12.57
N PRO A 531 -24.42 14.88 -12.50
CA PRO A 531 -25.35 15.83 -11.87
C PRO A 531 -25.30 15.80 -10.33
N ALA A 532 -25.79 16.88 -9.69
CA ALA A 532 -26.05 16.88 -8.25
C ALA A 532 -27.12 15.81 -7.90
N ARG A 533 -27.09 15.29 -6.67
CA ARG A 533 -27.89 14.15 -6.21
C ARG A 533 -28.97 14.61 -5.23
N GLU A 534 -30.23 14.22 -5.50
CA GLU A 534 -31.35 14.46 -4.57
C GLU A 534 -31.35 13.40 -3.46
N CYS A 535 -31.25 13.83 -2.21
CA CYS A 535 -31.19 12.96 -1.05
C CYS A 535 -32.55 12.71 -0.38
N ALA A 536 -33.62 13.39 -0.81
CA ALA A 536 -34.95 13.15 -0.26
C ALA A 536 -35.41 11.71 -0.49
N GLY A 537 -35.47 10.94 0.62
CA GLY A 537 -35.81 9.50 0.58
C GLY A 537 -34.69 8.56 0.17
N ALA A 538 -33.46 9.04 -0.04
CA ALA A 538 -32.27 8.23 -0.27
C ALA A 538 -31.60 7.88 1.05
N THR A 539 -31.02 6.67 1.15
CA THR A 539 -30.31 6.19 2.35
C THR A 539 -28.80 6.28 2.21
N ASP A 540 -28.30 6.67 1.04
CA ASP A 540 -26.89 6.67 0.64
C ASP A 540 -26.37 8.05 0.26
N CYS A 541 -26.91 9.09 0.90
CA CYS A 541 -26.59 10.49 0.67
C CYS A 541 -26.08 11.14 1.96
N ASP A 542 -25.18 12.10 1.80
CA ASP A 542 -24.64 12.90 2.92
C ASP A 542 -25.56 14.08 3.32
N CYS A 543 -26.55 14.42 2.50
CA CYS A 543 -27.49 15.51 2.80
C CYS A 543 -28.81 14.93 3.29
N SER A 544 -29.17 15.21 4.56
CA SER A 544 -30.46 14.81 5.14
C SER A 544 -31.63 15.35 4.32
N SER A 545 -32.72 14.59 4.28
CA SER A 545 -34.01 15.06 3.73
C SER A 545 -34.62 16.23 4.53
N ASP A 546 -34.20 16.43 5.78
CA ASP A 546 -34.57 17.56 6.63
C ASP A 546 -33.63 18.74 6.40
N GLY A 547 -34.08 19.70 5.62
CA GLY A 547 -33.33 20.94 5.31
C GLY A 547 -32.97 21.77 6.53
N ALA A 548 -33.70 21.66 7.64
CA ALA A 548 -33.40 22.40 8.87
C ALA A 548 -32.16 21.84 9.57
N SER A 549 -32.03 20.49 9.65
CA SER A 549 -30.85 19.82 10.18
C SER A 549 -29.62 20.07 9.30
N VAL A 550 -29.76 19.98 7.97
CA VAL A 550 -28.71 20.32 7.02
C VAL A 550 -28.19 21.74 7.20
N ALA A 551 -29.11 22.71 7.35
CA ALA A 551 -28.75 24.11 7.59
C ALA A 551 -28.10 24.33 8.97
N ALA A 552 -28.53 23.59 10.00
CA ALA A 552 -27.95 23.67 11.35
C ALA A 552 -26.50 23.17 11.39
N MET A 553 -26.21 22.06 10.70
CA MET A 553 -24.86 21.49 10.56
C MET A 553 -23.96 22.32 9.63
N ALA A 554 -24.57 23.12 8.75
CA ALA A 554 -23.86 23.89 7.72
C ALA A 554 -22.88 23.02 6.90
N SER A 555 -23.35 21.85 6.40
CA SER A 555 -22.50 20.97 5.59
C SER A 555 -22.19 21.58 4.22
N PRO A 556 -20.90 21.71 3.82
CA PRO A 556 -20.54 22.28 2.51
C PRO A 556 -21.02 21.40 1.33
N LEU A 557 -21.33 20.12 1.57
CA LEU A 557 -21.84 19.19 0.53
C LEU A 557 -23.24 19.58 0.07
N CYS A 558 -24.03 20.15 0.99
CA CYS A 558 -25.45 20.47 0.84
C CYS A 558 -25.69 21.96 0.60
N GLN A 559 -24.64 22.79 0.63
CA GLN A 559 -24.73 24.20 0.36
C GLN A 559 -24.89 24.46 -1.14
N GLN A 560 -25.90 25.26 -1.49
CA GLN A 560 -26.18 25.66 -2.86
C GLN A 560 -25.39 26.95 -3.24
N ALA A 561 -25.23 27.20 -4.52
CA ALA A 561 -24.50 28.40 -5.01
C ALA A 561 -25.03 29.73 -4.50
N ASN A 562 -26.33 29.81 -4.14
CA ASN A 562 -26.94 30.97 -3.53
C ASN A 562 -26.73 31.09 -2.01
N GLY A 563 -25.97 30.17 -1.42
CA GLY A 563 -25.68 30.09 0.02
C GLY A 563 -26.74 29.38 0.87
N SER A 564 -27.86 28.96 0.29
CA SER A 564 -28.86 28.14 1.02
C SER A 564 -28.41 26.70 1.16
N TYR A 565 -29.02 25.98 2.11
CA TYR A 565 -28.80 24.54 2.33
C TYR A 565 -30.07 23.75 1.96
N SER A 566 -29.90 22.58 1.37
CA SER A 566 -31.05 21.75 0.98
C SER A 566 -30.65 20.25 0.98
N SER A 567 -31.63 19.37 0.71
CA SER A 567 -31.41 17.94 0.49
C SER A 567 -30.68 17.62 -0.83
N LEU A 568 -30.45 18.62 -1.68
CA LEU A 568 -29.67 18.41 -2.91
C LEU A 568 -28.19 18.40 -2.61
N GLN A 569 -27.56 17.24 -2.69
CA GLN A 569 -26.12 17.08 -2.53
C GLN A 569 -25.41 17.52 -3.81
N GLY A 570 -24.69 18.63 -3.72
CA GLY A 570 -23.96 19.22 -4.85
C GLY A 570 -22.50 18.78 -4.93
N ARG A 571 -21.99 18.14 -3.88
CA ARG A 571 -20.58 17.75 -3.76
C ARG A 571 -20.40 16.41 -3.05
N ALA A 572 -19.33 15.71 -3.38
CA ALA A 572 -18.83 14.54 -2.66
C ALA A 572 -17.65 14.93 -1.77
N LYS A 573 -17.38 14.11 -0.76
CA LYS A 573 -16.35 14.30 0.28
C LYS A 573 -15.25 13.27 0.22
N ALA A 574 -14.16 13.59 0.92
CA ALA A 574 -13.21 12.60 1.42
C ALA A 574 -12.64 13.05 2.77
N TYR A 575 -12.41 12.08 3.66
CA TYR A 575 -11.72 12.29 4.93
C TYR A 575 -10.21 12.16 4.77
N PRO A 576 -9.38 12.66 5.72
CA PRO A 576 -7.94 12.47 5.68
C PRO A 576 -7.55 10.99 5.71
N GLY A 577 -6.92 10.48 4.65
CA GLY A 577 -6.47 9.09 4.54
C GLY A 577 -5.11 8.87 5.20
N ILE A 578 -4.97 9.21 6.47
CA ILE A 578 -3.68 9.30 7.18
C ILE A 578 -2.95 7.95 7.23
N ARG A 579 -3.65 6.86 7.55
CA ARG A 579 -3.01 5.54 7.68
C ARG A 579 -2.52 5.00 6.35
N GLN A 580 -3.31 5.15 5.29
CA GLN A 580 -2.92 4.76 3.94
C GLN A 580 -1.70 5.57 3.47
N LEU A 581 -1.70 6.90 3.73
CA LEU A 581 -0.57 7.77 3.40
C LEU A 581 0.70 7.39 4.17
N GLN A 582 0.60 6.97 5.44
CA GLN A 582 1.74 6.45 6.21
C GLN A 582 2.32 5.17 5.61
N VAL A 583 1.48 4.26 5.12
CA VAL A 583 1.95 3.06 4.40
C VAL A 583 2.71 3.47 3.13
N LEU A 584 2.13 4.36 2.33
CA LEU A 584 2.75 4.83 1.08
C LEU A 584 4.07 5.56 1.33
N GLN A 585 4.17 6.37 2.40
CA GLN A 585 5.44 6.96 2.83
C GLN A 585 6.48 5.89 3.15
N GLY A 586 6.09 4.87 3.94
CA GLY A 586 6.99 3.79 4.35
C GLY A 586 7.46 2.90 3.20
N LEU A 587 6.69 2.84 2.11
CA LEU A 587 7.05 2.11 0.90
C LEU A 587 8.02 2.88 -0.02
N GLY A 588 8.22 4.17 0.23
CA GLY A 588 9.13 4.98 -0.58
C GLY A 588 8.80 4.90 -2.07
N ASP A 589 9.78 4.55 -2.89
CA ASP A 589 9.59 4.49 -4.35
C ASP A 589 8.56 3.46 -4.85
N GLN A 590 8.14 2.51 -4.02
CA GLN A 590 7.03 1.59 -4.34
C GLN A 590 5.64 2.23 -4.13
N GLY A 591 5.57 3.33 -3.38
CA GLY A 591 4.33 4.06 -3.08
C GLY A 591 4.00 5.12 -4.12
N ILE A 592 2.76 5.16 -4.56
CA ILE A 592 2.20 6.19 -5.47
C ILE A 592 1.02 6.84 -4.77
N ILE A 593 0.98 8.17 -4.75
CA ILE A 593 -0.07 8.92 -4.07
C ILE A 593 -0.89 9.69 -5.09
N ALA A 594 -2.20 9.59 -4.94
CA ALA A 594 -3.17 10.35 -5.72
C ALA A 594 -4.35 10.77 -4.85
N SER A 595 -4.99 11.86 -5.22
CA SER A 595 -6.18 12.34 -4.54
C SER A 595 -7.44 11.66 -5.05
N ILE A 596 -8.33 11.28 -4.13
CA ILE A 596 -9.67 10.80 -4.46
C ILE A 596 -10.63 11.96 -4.79
N CYS A 597 -10.26 13.20 -4.50
CA CYS A 597 -10.99 14.39 -4.91
C CYS A 597 -10.48 14.86 -6.28
N PRO A 598 -11.18 14.57 -7.38
CA PRO A 598 -10.74 15.00 -8.71
C PRO A 598 -10.91 16.52 -8.88
N ALA A 599 -9.96 17.14 -9.57
CA ALA A 599 -10.05 18.58 -9.89
C ALA A 599 -11.08 18.89 -10.99
N ASN A 600 -11.31 17.95 -11.88
CA ASN A 600 -12.21 18.12 -13.03
C ASN A 600 -13.13 16.91 -13.18
N VAL A 601 -14.46 17.15 -13.06
CA VAL A 601 -15.52 16.15 -13.24
C VAL A 601 -16.53 16.55 -14.33
N SER A 602 -16.28 17.64 -15.03
CA SER A 602 -17.23 18.22 -16.00
C SER A 602 -16.84 18.00 -17.46
N ASN A 603 -15.54 18.00 -17.77
CA ASN A 603 -15.03 17.82 -19.12
C ASN A 603 -14.38 16.43 -19.28
N THR A 604 -15.17 15.49 -19.81
CA THR A 604 -14.73 14.09 -20.02
C THR A 604 -13.56 13.94 -21.00
N ASP A 605 -13.31 14.93 -21.86
CA ASP A 605 -12.22 14.90 -22.84
C ASP A 605 -10.91 15.47 -22.27
N ALA A 606 -10.96 16.14 -21.12
CA ALA A 606 -9.77 16.75 -20.53
C ALA A 606 -8.80 15.69 -19.98
N THR A 607 -7.51 15.98 -20.08
CA THR A 607 -6.43 15.08 -19.60
C THR A 607 -6.39 14.97 -18.08
N ASP A 608 -7.01 15.90 -17.36
CA ASP A 608 -7.15 15.92 -15.91
C ASP A 608 -8.54 15.48 -15.41
N TYR A 609 -9.39 14.93 -16.30
CA TYR A 609 -10.73 14.47 -15.93
C TYR A 609 -10.68 13.26 -14.96
N GLY A 610 -11.46 13.35 -13.87
CA GLY A 610 -11.61 12.26 -12.91
C GLY A 610 -10.25 11.80 -12.34
N TYR A 611 -10.00 10.51 -12.45
CA TYR A 611 -8.75 9.88 -11.95
C TYR A 611 -7.67 9.73 -13.02
N ARG A 612 -7.78 10.36 -14.18
CA ARG A 612 -6.71 10.34 -15.20
C ARG A 612 -5.34 10.76 -14.70
N PRO A 613 -5.20 11.80 -13.82
CA PRO A 613 -3.90 12.12 -13.24
C PRO A 613 -3.31 10.99 -12.37
N ALA A 614 -4.17 10.29 -11.61
CA ALA A 614 -3.75 9.11 -10.84
C ALA A 614 -3.27 7.98 -11.77
N LEU A 615 -4.04 7.70 -12.84
CA LEU A 615 -3.65 6.70 -13.84
C LEU A 615 -2.37 7.07 -14.56
N ALA A 616 -2.13 8.36 -14.84
CA ALA A 616 -0.87 8.82 -15.42
C ALA A 616 0.31 8.55 -14.49
N ALA A 617 0.16 8.75 -13.16
CA ALA A 617 1.18 8.43 -12.17
C ALA A 617 1.44 6.91 -12.09
N ILE A 618 0.39 6.09 -12.12
CA ILE A 618 0.50 4.62 -12.19
C ILE A 618 1.27 4.21 -13.45
N LEU A 619 0.88 4.71 -14.62
CA LEU A 619 1.55 4.40 -15.87
C LEU A 619 3.02 4.83 -15.87
N ALA A 620 3.33 6.01 -15.35
CA ALA A 620 4.70 6.49 -15.22
C ALA A 620 5.56 5.52 -14.39
N LYS A 621 4.99 4.99 -13.30
CA LYS A 621 5.68 4.02 -12.45
C LYS A 621 5.77 2.64 -13.08
N LEU A 622 4.70 2.16 -13.73
CA LEU A 622 4.71 0.90 -14.49
C LEU A 622 5.76 0.92 -15.60
N ARG A 623 5.97 2.07 -16.26
CA ARG A 623 7.05 2.25 -17.24
C ARG A 623 8.40 1.86 -16.67
N SER A 624 8.73 2.25 -15.45
CA SER A 624 10.02 1.92 -14.82
C SER A 624 10.18 0.42 -14.56
N GLY A 625 9.09 -0.31 -14.30
CA GLY A 625 9.10 -1.76 -14.15
C GLY A 625 9.00 -2.54 -15.46
N LEU A 626 8.48 -1.91 -16.53
CA LEU A 626 8.31 -2.49 -17.85
C LEU A 626 9.48 -2.17 -18.81
N ARG A 627 10.35 -1.24 -18.46
CA ARG A 627 11.58 -0.87 -19.17
C ARG A 627 12.80 -1.57 -18.57
N GLU A 628 13.90 -1.60 -19.29
CA GLU A 628 15.21 -2.00 -18.72
C GLU A 628 15.51 -1.12 -17.51
N ARG A 629 15.95 -1.73 -16.39
CA ARG A 629 16.08 -1.00 -15.12
C ARG A 629 17.27 -0.06 -15.13
N CYS A 630 16.98 1.16 -14.79
CA CYS A 630 17.94 2.20 -14.46
C CYS A 630 18.47 1.98 -13.04
N LEU A 631 19.74 2.29 -12.81
CA LEU A 631 20.35 2.22 -11.49
C LEU A 631 20.28 3.59 -10.82
N GLY A 632 19.69 3.65 -9.63
CA GLY A 632 19.67 4.85 -8.78
C GLY A 632 20.99 5.13 -8.06
N ILE A 633 22.08 4.41 -8.42
CA ILE A 633 23.40 4.53 -7.79
C ILE A 633 24.48 4.62 -8.84
N THR A 634 25.55 5.37 -8.51
CA THR A 634 26.76 5.45 -9.31
C THR A 634 27.74 4.36 -8.86
N LEU A 635 28.24 3.57 -9.83
CA LEU A 635 29.33 2.62 -9.62
C LEU A 635 30.66 3.24 -10.05
N ALA A 636 31.61 3.34 -9.13
CA ALA A 636 32.93 3.84 -9.48
C ALA A 636 33.68 2.86 -10.38
N SER A 637 34.33 3.38 -11.42
CA SER A 637 35.21 2.59 -12.29
C SER A 637 36.37 2.02 -11.47
N ALA A 638 36.61 0.73 -11.60
CA ALA A 638 37.66 0.03 -10.86
C ALA A 638 39.06 0.27 -11.44
N ASP A 639 39.10 0.52 -12.74
CA ASP A 639 40.36 0.68 -13.49
C ASP A 639 40.19 1.59 -14.73
N PRO A 640 41.28 1.96 -15.40
CA PRO A 640 41.23 2.81 -16.60
C PRO A 640 40.49 2.18 -17.80
N SER A 641 40.14 0.89 -17.75
CA SER A 641 39.37 0.24 -18.82
C SER A 641 37.88 0.54 -18.78
N GLY A 642 37.39 1.17 -17.69
CA GLY A 642 35.97 1.46 -17.49
C GLY A 642 35.21 0.37 -16.72
N LYS A 643 35.84 -0.77 -16.41
CA LYS A 643 35.19 -1.82 -15.62
C LYS A 643 34.84 -1.33 -14.22
N VAL A 644 33.71 -1.80 -13.73
CA VAL A 644 33.31 -1.61 -12.33
C VAL A 644 33.63 -2.86 -11.53
N ALA A 645 34.02 -2.70 -10.26
CA ALA A 645 34.33 -3.83 -9.37
C ALA A 645 33.04 -4.48 -8.84
N CYS A 646 32.21 -4.95 -9.78
CA CYS A 646 30.92 -5.57 -9.51
C CYS A 646 30.77 -6.89 -10.28
N HIS A 647 29.98 -7.80 -9.76
CA HIS A 647 29.64 -9.09 -10.31
C HIS A 647 28.13 -9.21 -10.48
N VAL A 648 27.67 -9.62 -11.65
CA VAL A 648 26.26 -9.98 -11.88
C VAL A 648 26.09 -11.48 -11.69
N ILE A 649 25.40 -11.88 -10.61
CA ILE A 649 25.20 -13.29 -10.23
C ILE A 649 23.75 -13.68 -10.53
N GLU A 650 23.54 -14.57 -11.49
CA GLU A 650 22.25 -15.16 -11.78
C GLU A 650 22.01 -16.40 -10.91
N VAL A 651 20.91 -16.41 -10.16
CA VAL A 651 20.53 -17.50 -9.24
C VAL A 651 19.25 -18.15 -9.70
N PHE A 652 19.22 -19.46 -9.79
CA PHE A 652 18.04 -20.23 -10.19
C PHE A 652 18.12 -21.68 -9.68
N THR A 653 17.02 -22.41 -9.79
CA THR A 653 16.99 -23.85 -9.57
C THR A 653 16.76 -24.55 -10.91
N PRO A 654 17.68 -25.40 -11.37
CA PRO A 654 17.49 -26.13 -12.61
C PRO A 654 16.24 -27.01 -12.58
N SER A 655 15.45 -26.99 -13.65
CA SER A 655 14.24 -27.81 -13.76
C SER A 655 14.59 -29.30 -13.92
N GLY A 656 13.75 -30.20 -13.37
CA GLY A 656 13.85 -31.62 -13.57
C GLY A 656 15.07 -32.29 -12.94
N GLY A 657 15.71 -31.68 -11.93
CA GLY A 657 16.87 -32.24 -11.24
C GLY A 657 18.18 -32.20 -12.04
N SER A 658 18.25 -31.36 -13.07
CA SER A 658 19.45 -31.14 -13.86
C SER A 658 20.57 -30.54 -13.02
N VAL A 659 21.82 -30.87 -13.35
CA VAL A 659 23.02 -30.32 -12.70
C VAL A 659 23.21 -28.87 -13.13
N CYS A 660 23.66 -28.03 -12.19
CA CYS A 660 24.04 -26.63 -12.49
C CYS A 660 25.28 -26.63 -13.42
N ASP A 661 25.09 -26.18 -14.65
CA ASP A 661 26.17 -26.01 -15.64
C ASP A 661 26.17 -24.61 -16.24
N CYS A 662 26.88 -23.69 -15.58
CA CYS A 662 27.00 -22.30 -16.04
C CYS A 662 27.81 -22.17 -17.32
N GLN A 663 28.75 -23.07 -17.57
CA GLN A 663 29.67 -22.97 -18.72
C GLN A 663 29.01 -23.33 -20.04
N SER A 664 27.95 -24.12 -20.01
CA SER A 664 27.13 -24.37 -21.21
C SER A 664 26.30 -23.19 -21.68
N MET A 665 26.26 -22.12 -20.87
CA MET A 665 25.45 -20.92 -21.15
C MET A 665 26.34 -19.78 -21.64
N PRO A 666 25.95 -19.09 -22.74
CA PRO A 666 26.73 -17.98 -23.28
C PRO A 666 27.02 -16.88 -22.26
N GLY A 667 28.28 -16.46 -22.17
CA GLY A 667 28.71 -15.36 -21.30
C GLY A 667 28.65 -15.65 -19.79
N ARG A 668 28.51 -16.91 -19.37
CA ARG A 668 28.43 -17.29 -17.97
C ARG A 668 29.58 -18.17 -17.49
N ILE A 669 29.91 -18.05 -16.23
CA ILE A 669 30.83 -18.88 -15.48
C ILE A 669 30.21 -19.26 -14.14
N SER A 670 30.72 -20.28 -13.47
CA SER A 670 30.29 -20.58 -12.09
C SER A 670 30.72 -19.45 -11.17
N ALA A 671 29.79 -18.93 -10.38
CA ALA A 671 30.09 -17.88 -9.40
C ALA A 671 31.07 -18.39 -8.34
N ALA A 672 32.04 -17.55 -7.96
CA ALA A 672 32.96 -17.88 -6.89
C ALA A 672 32.21 -18.06 -5.56
N PRO A 673 32.53 -19.06 -4.73
CA PRO A 673 31.80 -19.29 -3.47
C PRO A 673 31.76 -18.08 -2.53
N ALA A 674 32.78 -17.23 -2.55
CA ALA A 674 32.84 -16.01 -1.76
C ALA A 674 31.81 -14.93 -2.19
N LEU A 675 31.29 -15.01 -3.40
CA LEU A 675 30.27 -14.11 -3.92
C LEU A 675 28.83 -14.56 -3.56
N ILE A 676 28.66 -15.80 -3.12
CA ILE A 676 27.34 -16.39 -2.86
C ILE A 676 26.93 -16.10 -1.42
N THR A 677 25.87 -15.31 -1.24
CA THR A 677 25.33 -14.93 0.08
C THR A 677 24.32 -15.97 0.58
N PRO A 678 23.99 -15.96 1.89
CA PRO A 678 22.89 -16.77 2.42
C PRO A 678 21.57 -16.49 1.70
N GLU A 679 21.26 -15.23 1.42
CA GLU A 679 20.08 -14.81 0.68
C GLU A 679 20.02 -15.44 -0.72
N MET A 680 21.12 -15.45 -1.47
CA MET A 680 21.17 -16.09 -2.78
C MET A 680 20.88 -17.60 -2.70
N LYS A 681 21.33 -18.27 -1.65
CA LYS A 681 21.09 -19.71 -1.43
C LYS A 681 19.63 -20.04 -1.13
N GLU A 682 18.87 -19.07 -0.65
CA GLU A 682 17.43 -19.20 -0.47
C GLU A 682 16.66 -19.10 -1.80
N GLN A 683 17.25 -18.46 -2.80
CA GLN A 683 16.60 -18.22 -4.09
C GLN A 683 16.82 -19.35 -5.10
N GLY A 684 17.87 -20.15 -4.94
CA GLY A 684 18.14 -21.23 -5.87
C GLY A 684 19.37 -22.04 -5.52
N THR A 685 19.62 -23.06 -6.33
CA THR A 685 20.73 -24.02 -6.14
C THR A 685 21.84 -23.87 -7.18
N CYS A 686 21.63 -23.04 -8.22
CA CYS A 686 22.58 -22.78 -9.28
C CYS A 686 22.97 -21.30 -9.27
N PHE A 687 24.28 -21.02 -9.29
CA PHE A 687 24.83 -19.67 -9.15
C PHE A 687 25.80 -19.41 -10.30
N CYS A 688 25.36 -18.64 -11.28
CA CYS A 688 26.13 -18.35 -12.49
C CYS A 688 26.45 -16.84 -12.52
N GLU A 689 27.74 -16.53 -12.67
CA GLU A 689 28.19 -15.17 -12.91
C GLU A 689 28.12 -14.85 -14.41
N VAL A 690 27.43 -13.79 -14.76
CA VAL A 690 27.44 -13.20 -16.10
C VAL A 690 28.69 -12.35 -16.22
N ARG A 691 29.51 -12.58 -17.23
CA ARG A 691 30.80 -11.90 -17.39
C ARG A 691 30.59 -10.41 -17.73
N GLN A 692 31.32 -9.55 -17.06
CA GLN A 692 31.53 -8.18 -17.53
C GLN A 692 32.43 -8.21 -18.76
N LEU A 693 32.12 -7.42 -19.77
CA LEU A 693 32.91 -7.33 -20.98
C LEU A 693 34.31 -6.77 -20.72
N ASP A 694 35.25 -7.15 -21.59
CA ASP A 694 36.59 -6.59 -21.64
C ASP A 694 36.71 -5.58 -22.79
N ALA A 695 37.68 -4.66 -22.73
CA ALA A 695 37.98 -3.80 -23.87
C ALA A 695 38.50 -4.67 -25.05
N PRO A 696 38.13 -4.37 -26.33
CA PRO A 696 37.40 -3.18 -26.77
C PRO A 696 35.87 -3.31 -26.76
N GLU A 697 35.31 -4.50 -26.52
CA GLU A 697 33.87 -4.75 -26.55
C GLU A 697 33.10 -3.97 -25.47
N LEU A 698 33.75 -3.77 -24.28
CA LEU A 698 33.22 -2.93 -23.21
C LEU A 698 32.89 -1.52 -23.73
N VAL A 699 33.81 -0.88 -24.38
CA VAL A 699 33.65 0.49 -24.92
C VAL A 699 32.49 0.54 -25.94
N VAL A 700 32.39 -0.48 -26.81
CA VAL A 700 31.29 -0.57 -27.78
C VAL A 700 29.93 -0.69 -27.02
N CYS A 701 29.86 -1.52 -26.00
CA CYS A 701 28.66 -1.70 -25.17
C CYS A 701 28.25 -0.43 -24.43
N GLU A 702 29.22 0.35 -23.95
CA GLU A 702 28.96 1.58 -23.18
C GLU A 702 28.57 2.77 -24.06
N THR A 703 29.12 2.87 -25.29
CA THR A 703 29.03 4.09 -26.08
C THR A 703 28.00 4.04 -27.21
N GLN A 704 27.71 2.86 -27.78
CA GLN A 704 26.83 2.77 -28.96
C GLN A 704 25.35 2.64 -28.56
N ALA A 705 24.48 3.36 -29.26
CA ALA A 705 23.02 3.28 -29.03
C ALA A 705 22.48 1.87 -29.25
N THR A 706 22.98 1.15 -30.25
CA THR A 706 22.64 -0.26 -30.53
C THR A 706 23.86 -1.14 -30.34
N VAL A 707 23.72 -2.24 -29.62
CA VAL A 707 24.80 -3.20 -29.45
C VAL A 707 24.95 -4.05 -30.69
N ASP A 708 26.16 -4.13 -31.21
CA ASP A 708 26.47 -5.01 -32.33
C ASP A 708 26.26 -6.47 -31.91
N PRO A 709 25.44 -7.25 -32.61
CA PRO A 709 25.15 -8.65 -32.24
C PRO A 709 26.37 -9.57 -32.36
N SER A 710 27.46 -9.11 -32.94
CA SER A 710 28.71 -9.88 -33.06
C SER A 710 29.59 -9.84 -31.82
N ILE A 711 29.35 -8.93 -30.87
CA ILE A 711 30.13 -8.86 -29.63
C ILE A 711 29.79 -10.02 -28.68
N SER A 712 30.74 -10.36 -27.83
CA SER A 712 30.60 -11.47 -26.86
C SER A 712 29.40 -11.28 -25.96
N SER A 713 28.78 -12.41 -25.51
CA SER A 713 27.72 -12.38 -24.51
C SER A 713 28.30 -11.95 -23.16
N GLY A 714 27.72 -10.90 -22.58
CA GLY A 714 28.16 -10.34 -21.31
C GLY A 714 27.37 -9.10 -20.94
N TRP A 715 27.89 -8.30 -20.01
CA TRP A 715 27.28 -7.04 -19.57
C TRP A 715 28.30 -5.91 -19.47
N CYS A 716 27.83 -4.67 -19.54
CA CYS A 716 28.57 -3.44 -19.25
C CYS A 716 27.75 -2.54 -18.32
N TYR A 717 28.44 -1.63 -17.63
CA TYR A 717 27.82 -0.55 -16.91
C TYR A 717 27.90 0.74 -17.71
N VAL A 718 26.76 1.39 -17.91
CA VAL A 718 26.67 2.64 -18.68
C VAL A 718 26.30 3.77 -17.73
N ASP A 719 27.17 4.78 -17.61
CA ASP A 719 26.96 6.00 -16.82
C ASP A 719 27.55 7.20 -17.57
N PRO A 720 26.70 8.04 -18.20
CA PRO A 720 27.15 9.21 -18.92
C PRO A 720 27.94 10.22 -18.09
N ALA A 721 27.74 10.22 -16.76
CA ALA A 721 28.41 11.17 -15.86
C ALA A 721 29.85 10.79 -15.51
N GLN A 722 30.32 9.58 -15.84
CA GLN A 722 31.69 9.14 -15.53
C GLN A 722 32.74 9.38 -16.67
N GLY A 723 32.43 10.20 -17.65
CA GLY A 723 33.45 10.75 -18.55
C GLY A 723 33.79 9.95 -19.81
N GLY A 724 32.97 8.94 -20.16
CA GLY A 724 33.00 8.31 -21.48
C GLY A 724 32.20 9.13 -22.50
N VAL A 725 32.48 9.00 -23.82
CA VAL A 725 31.59 9.48 -24.87
C VAL A 725 30.44 8.50 -24.97
N VAL A 726 29.52 8.54 -23.97
CA VAL A 726 28.30 7.74 -23.98
C VAL A 726 27.28 8.50 -24.81
N GLU A 727 26.69 7.84 -25.82
CA GLU A 727 25.55 8.41 -26.52
C GLU A 727 24.35 8.43 -25.56
N CYS A 728 23.86 9.63 -25.23
CA CYS A 728 22.67 9.79 -24.34
C CYS A 728 21.48 8.87 -24.70
N PRO A 729 21.20 8.52 -25.97
CA PRO A 729 20.17 7.55 -26.33
C PRO A 729 20.23 6.21 -25.60
N VAL A 730 21.40 5.79 -25.11
CA VAL A 730 21.54 4.54 -24.33
C VAL A 730 20.81 4.61 -23.00
N VAL A 731 20.77 5.76 -22.36
CA VAL A 731 20.17 6.00 -21.03
C VAL A 731 18.97 6.95 -21.06
N GLU A 732 18.56 7.43 -22.23
CA GLU A 732 17.39 8.33 -22.40
C GLU A 732 16.10 7.78 -21.83
N ARG A 733 16.00 6.45 -21.75
CA ARG A 733 14.83 5.77 -21.17
C ARG A 733 14.81 5.79 -19.65
N CYS A 734 15.88 6.25 -19.03
CA CYS A 734 15.99 6.37 -17.58
C CYS A 734 15.46 7.71 -17.09
N PRO A 735 14.86 7.76 -15.85
CA PRO A 735 14.65 9.04 -15.18
C PRO A 735 15.93 9.84 -15.15
N ARG A 736 15.83 11.17 -15.23
CA ARG A 736 17.00 12.05 -15.32
C ARG A 736 17.99 11.87 -14.17
N GLU A 737 17.50 11.56 -12.98
CA GLU A 737 18.28 11.27 -11.79
C GLU A 737 18.96 9.89 -11.80
N ASP A 738 18.48 8.96 -12.62
CA ASP A 738 18.88 7.55 -12.65
C ASP A 738 19.42 7.13 -14.02
N GLN A 739 20.09 8.01 -14.75
CA GLN A 739 20.64 7.75 -16.11
C GLN A 739 21.83 6.79 -16.08
N ARG A 740 21.64 5.60 -15.46
CA ARG A 740 22.65 4.54 -15.34
C ARG A 740 21.98 3.20 -15.56
N ILE A 741 22.65 2.29 -16.27
CA ILE A 741 22.10 0.95 -16.53
C ILE A 741 23.18 -0.13 -16.48
N ILE A 742 22.78 -1.33 -16.11
CA ILE A 742 23.48 -2.57 -16.44
C ILE A 742 22.91 -3.05 -17.77
N ARG A 743 23.75 -3.02 -18.81
CA ARG A 743 23.37 -3.37 -20.16
C ARG A 743 23.89 -4.77 -20.52
N PHE A 744 22.99 -5.63 -20.98
CA PHE A 744 23.34 -6.95 -21.50
C PHE A 744 23.45 -6.89 -23.03
N THR A 745 24.47 -7.53 -23.58
CA THR A 745 24.81 -7.40 -25.01
C THR A 745 23.83 -8.08 -25.95
N ASN A 746 23.19 -9.17 -25.49
CA ASN A 746 22.22 -9.93 -26.28
C ASN A 746 21.27 -10.72 -25.37
N ASP A 747 20.23 -11.32 -25.93
CA ASP A 747 19.25 -12.08 -25.18
C ASP A 747 19.83 -13.29 -24.45
N ALA A 748 20.93 -13.87 -24.98
CA ALA A 748 21.61 -14.99 -24.34
C ALA A 748 22.36 -14.59 -23.06
N SER A 749 22.77 -13.31 -22.93
CA SER A 749 23.42 -12.78 -21.74
C SER A 749 22.44 -12.23 -20.70
N LYS A 750 21.19 -11.96 -21.07
CA LYS A 750 20.15 -11.53 -20.12
C LYS A 750 19.86 -12.65 -19.11
N PRO A 751 19.54 -12.30 -17.85
CA PRO A 751 19.04 -13.27 -16.89
C PRO A 751 17.80 -13.99 -17.45
N ARG A 752 17.72 -15.29 -17.19
CA ARG A 752 16.65 -16.15 -17.74
C ARG A 752 15.32 -15.87 -17.02
N PRO A 753 14.20 -16.10 -17.69
CA PRO A 753 12.91 -16.10 -17.03
C PRO A 753 12.89 -17.05 -15.82
N GLY A 754 12.44 -16.57 -14.65
CA GLY A 754 12.41 -17.35 -13.42
C GLY A 754 13.76 -17.44 -12.67
N SER A 755 14.80 -16.72 -13.11
CA SER A 755 16.02 -16.52 -12.32
C SER A 755 16.01 -15.17 -11.59
N VAL A 756 16.84 -15.06 -10.55
CA VAL A 756 17.10 -13.77 -9.87
C VAL A 756 18.54 -13.37 -10.14
N ALA A 757 18.77 -12.14 -10.58
CA ALA A 757 20.09 -11.59 -10.78
C ALA A 757 20.46 -10.65 -9.62
N TYR A 758 21.67 -10.79 -9.13
CA TYR A 758 22.25 -9.96 -8.08
C TYR A 758 23.43 -9.18 -8.63
N LEU A 759 23.46 -7.88 -8.36
CA LEU A 759 24.64 -7.05 -8.54
C LEU A 759 25.39 -7.03 -7.21
N ARG A 760 26.58 -7.59 -7.16
CA ARG A 760 27.42 -7.58 -5.97
C ARG A 760 28.69 -6.82 -6.24
N CYS A 761 28.89 -5.73 -5.52
CA CYS A 761 30.04 -4.86 -5.70
C CYS A 761 31.04 -5.00 -4.55
N GLU A 762 32.31 -4.75 -4.82
CA GLU A 762 33.33 -4.62 -3.80
C GLU A 762 33.11 -3.36 -2.94
N PRO A 763 33.54 -3.35 -1.67
CA PRO A 763 33.42 -2.18 -0.81
C PRO A 763 34.05 -0.93 -1.43
N GLY A 764 33.31 0.18 -1.41
CA GLY A 764 33.77 1.45 -1.98
C GLY A 764 33.50 1.65 -3.47
N THR A 765 32.89 0.66 -4.15
CA THR A 765 32.46 0.80 -5.54
C THR A 765 31.21 1.69 -5.65
N LEU A 766 30.31 1.66 -4.64
CA LEU A 766 29.15 2.53 -4.59
C LEU A 766 29.55 3.93 -4.13
N VAL A 767 29.25 4.92 -4.93
CA VAL A 767 29.58 6.33 -4.65
C VAL A 767 28.35 7.22 -4.73
N ALA A 768 28.44 8.43 -4.18
CA ALA A 768 27.36 9.40 -4.29
C ALA A 768 27.00 9.66 -5.76
N ASN A 769 25.70 9.79 -6.03
CA ASN A 769 25.21 10.02 -7.39
C ASN A 769 25.82 11.28 -7.98
N LEU A 770 26.43 11.12 -9.14
CA LEU A 770 26.87 12.23 -9.95
C LEU A 770 25.64 12.93 -10.59
N PRO A 771 25.72 14.25 -10.84
CA PRO A 771 24.64 14.94 -11.53
C PRO A 771 24.40 14.34 -12.92
N PRO A 772 23.16 14.37 -13.42
CA PRO A 772 22.83 13.82 -14.73
C PRO A 772 23.63 14.53 -15.83
N ALA A 773 24.22 13.75 -16.72
CA ALA A 773 25.04 14.28 -17.82
C ALA A 773 24.26 14.43 -19.12
N CYS A 774 23.15 13.70 -19.27
CA CYS A 774 22.27 13.81 -20.43
C CYS A 774 21.12 14.81 -20.16
N PRO A 775 20.67 15.57 -21.20
CA PRO A 775 19.67 16.62 -21.07
C PRO A 775 18.29 16.15 -20.59
#